data_48655d45c859f8dd2ec7a73120e52d0e
#
_entry.id   48655d45c859f8dd2ec7a73120e52d0e
#
_cell.length_a   1.000
_cell.length_b   1.000
_cell.length_c   1.000
_cell.angle_alpha   90.00
_cell.angle_beta   90.00
_cell.angle_gamma   90.00
#
_symmetry.space_group_name_H-M   'P 1'
#
loop_
_entity.id
_entity.type
_entity.pdbx_description
1 polymer ?
#
loop_
_entity_poly.entity_id
_entity_poly.type
_entity_poly.pdbx_seq_one_letter_code
_entity_poly.pdbx_strand_id
1 'polypeptide(L)'
;MLTIRRTAVFRGPNVWARVPVIHLVVDIGELEDRPTNKIPGFYEHLTELLPSLYDHGCSLGRPGGFLQRMREGTWMGHVLEHVALELQNLAGAEVIRGKTRTTEERGVYNVVYQYQQEDVGIAAGELGVRLLNHLIYGEEPEFDFVQEMEERVIRLAERLAYGPSTGAIVSEAERRGIPVLRLDPRRSLVQLGHGKYQKRVWATVTSASPNIAVDIASNKELTNRLLQDVGIPVPRGTVVRTEEEAVRAAGRIGYPVVLKPLDGNHGRGVCINLTGEAEVREFFGVALAESRAGTVVVESYITGKDYRILVVDRQVVAVAERVPAHVVGDGTSTVRNLIDRTNADPRRGVGHEKILTRITVDSQTMEVLERQGLTLDDVPEADRFVQLKLTGNMSTGGTSIDRTDDIHPDNLQMAQQAAMVVGLDVAGIDFVTSDISQSVRQTNGAIVEVNAGPGFRMHTHPTEGHPRHVGRAVIDMLFPGGSPSRIPIVAVTGTNGKTTTSRMITHIMKTAGRRVGLTTTDGIYIDGTQIMAGDTSGPSSAQMVLKNPAVDFAVLETARGGILRSGLGFDRCNIAVVTNVTSDHLGLRGVDTLADLARVKAVVPASVLRDGASVLNADNKWTVEMANRARGEIIYFSMDEENPVIRDHVRERGKAVVLRKTRQGEMITLIEHKRDTSLLLASQIPATFEGRARVNIANAMAAAAAAFAGDVQLEYIRQALRTFTSTFYQTPGRFNLLELNGRRILMDYCHNVAGLEAMTDFVKRMEADRTIAMISLPGDRSDHDMEAFGTIAGRAFDEIVIREDDNPRGRTRGEVAGKLHQAVTGAGLDPDRVSIVLDEVEASKTAVERATKNDLVVLFVDKPVKVWEELTQSSSDGMR
;
A
#
# COMPACT_ATOMS: atom_id res chain seq x y z
N MET A 1 20.39 4.98 -30.11
CA MET A 1 20.49 4.20 -28.89
C MET A 1 19.34 4.54 -27.99
N LEU A 2 18.70 3.55 -27.37
CA LEU A 2 17.63 3.82 -26.39
C LEU A 2 18.21 4.38 -25.10
N THR A 3 17.62 5.45 -24.57
CA THR A 3 18.01 6.05 -23.29
C THR A 3 16.78 6.37 -22.44
N ILE A 4 16.86 6.11 -21.15
CA ILE A 4 15.82 6.49 -20.18
C ILE A 4 16.09 7.92 -19.74
N ARG A 5 15.22 8.86 -20.13
CA ARG A 5 15.30 10.27 -19.70
C ARG A 5 14.72 10.49 -18.30
N ARG A 6 13.71 9.71 -17.92
CA ARG A 6 13.03 9.84 -16.63
C ARG A 6 12.34 8.54 -16.25
N THR A 7 12.43 8.19 -14.97
CA THR A 7 11.66 7.11 -14.33
C THR A 7 10.70 7.70 -13.30
N ALA A 8 9.45 7.23 -13.29
CA ALA A 8 8.47 7.55 -12.27
C ALA A 8 7.70 6.30 -11.86
N VAL A 9 7.34 6.22 -10.57
CA VAL A 9 6.64 5.08 -10.00
C VAL A 9 5.27 5.50 -9.47
N PHE A 10 4.23 4.86 -9.96
CA PHE A 10 2.86 5.07 -9.54
C PHE A 10 2.40 3.87 -8.71
N ARG A 11 2.15 4.10 -7.40
CA ARG A 11 1.89 3.04 -6.40
C ARG A 11 0.42 2.67 -6.24
N GLY A 12 -0.46 3.31 -6.97
CA GLY A 12 -1.90 3.05 -6.97
C GLY A 12 -2.56 3.53 -8.27
N PRO A 13 -3.88 3.68 -8.31
CA PRO A 13 -4.59 4.25 -9.45
C PRO A 13 -4.00 5.59 -9.87
N ASN A 14 -3.83 5.79 -11.17
CA ASN A 14 -3.10 6.90 -11.74
C ASN A 14 -3.63 7.26 -13.12
N VAL A 15 -3.03 8.23 -13.80
CA VAL A 15 -3.45 8.70 -15.12
C VAL A 15 -3.30 7.65 -16.23
N TRP A 16 -2.47 6.62 -16.01
CA TRP A 16 -2.17 5.58 -16.98
C TRP A 16 -2.98 4.32 -16.78
N ALA A 17 -3.15 3.89 -15.51
CA ALA A 17 -3.78 2.63 -15.15
C ALA A 17 -4.44 2.69 -13.76
N ARG A 18 -5.29 1.70 -13.48
CA ARG A 18 -5.89 1.49 -12.13
C ARG A 18 -5.04 0.59 -11.23
N VAL A 19 -3.90 0.15 -11.72
CA VAL A 19 -2.92 -0.69 -11.02
C VAL A 19 -1.62 0.06 -10.87
N PRO A 20 -0.73 -0.35 -9.96
CA PRO A 20 0.62 0.19 -9.86
C PRO A 20 1.38 0.01 -11.18
N VAL A 21 2.09 1.06 -11.61
CA VAL A 21 2.88 1.04 -12.85
C VAL A 21 4.19 1.81 -12.70
N ILE A 22 5.20 1.37 -13.44
CA ILE A 22 6.40 2.16 -13.73
C ILE A 22 6.17 2.89 -15.04
N HIS A 23 6.58 4.13 -15.08
CA HIS A 23 6.54 4.99 -16.24
C HIS A 23 7.95 5.45 -16.58
N LEU A 24 8.44 5.02 -17.72
CA LEU A 24 9.70 5.46 -18.31
C LEU A 24 9.41 6.46 -19.43
N VAL A 25 10.14 7.56 -19.44
CA VAL A 25 10.24 8.43 -20.62
C VAL A 25 11.50 8.00 -21.35
N VAL A 26 11.33 7.41 -22.53
CA VAL A 26 12.40 6.77 -23.29
C VAL A 26 12.61 7.49 -24.62
N ASP A 27 13.84 7.88 -24.86
CA ASP A 27 14.30 8.38 -26.16
C ASP A 27 14.82 7.21 -26.99
N ILE A 28 14.23 6.98 -28.13
CA ILE A 28 14.65 5.93 -29.08
C ILE A 28 15.56 6.44 -30.21
N GLY A 29 15.80 7.77 -30.23
CA GLY A 29 16.70 8.40 -31.20
C GLY A 29 16.38 8.07 -32.65
N GLU A 30 17.39 7.65 -33.40
CA GLU A 30 17.28 7.27 -34.82
C GLU A 30 16.38 6.04 -35.10
N LEU A 31 16.03 5.27 -34.07
CA LEU A 31 15.12 4.12 -34.20
C LEU A 31 13.67 4.55 -34.47
N GLU A 32 13.36 5.84 -34.39
CA GLU A 32 12.09 6.39 -34.83
C GLU A 32 11.82 6.10 -36.33
N ASP A 33 12.87 6.07 -37.15
CA ASP A 33 12.78 5.79 -38.58
C ASP A 33 13.05 4.31 -38.94
N ARG A 34 13.36 3.48 -37.91
CA ARG A 34 13.72 2.07 -38.06
C ARG A 34 12.83 1.17 -37.16
N PRO A 35 11.55 0.93 -37.52
CA PRO A 35 10.71 -0.03 -36.81
C PRO A 35 11.32 -1.45 -36.87
N THR A 36 10.81 -2.34 -35.99
CA THR A 36 11.36 -3.69 -35.77
C THR A 36 11.58 -4.51 -37.06
N ASN A 37 10.69 -4.39 -38.03
CA ASN A 37 10.80 -5.11 -39.32
C ASN A 37 11.89 -4.56 -40.25
N LYS A 38 12.53 -3.46 -39.90
CA LYS A 38 13.66 -2.88 -40.65
C LYS A 38 15.02 -3.13 -39.97
N ILE A 39 15.05 -3.88 -38.88
CA ILE A 39 16.27 -4.19 -38.13
C ILE A 39 16.59 -5.69 -38.38
N PRO A 40 17.61 -6.00 -39.18
CA PRO A 40 17.95 -7.37 -39.55
C PRO A 40 18.27 -8.23 -38.33
N GLY A 41 17.70 -9.44 -38.22
CA GLY A 41 18.00 -10.41 -37.20
C GLY A 41 17.42 -10.07 -35.80
N PHE A 42 16.85 -8.87 -35.62
CA PHE A 42 16.36 -8.43 -34.30
C PHE A 42 15.22 -9.29 -33.75
N TYR A 43 14.26 -9.64 -34.63
CA TYR A 43 13.13 -10.48 -34.25
C TYR A 43 13.60 -11.87 -33.80
N GLU A 44 14.46 -12.49 -34.56
CA GLU A 44 14.99 -13.84 -34.31
C GLU A 44 15.78 -13.86 -33.00
N HIS A 45 16.73 -12.94 -32.81
CA HIS A 45 17.57 -12.88 -31.62
C HIS A 45 16.75 -12.60 -30.35
N LEU A 46 15.77 -11.68 -30.42
CA LEU A 46 14.93 -11.38 -29.25
C LEU A 46 14.04 -12.58 -28.85
N THR A 47 13.48 -13.28 -29.85
CA THR A 47 12.61 -14.45 -29.60
C THR A 47 13.37 -15.69 -29.18
N GLU A 48 14.64 -15.82 -29.53
CA GLU A 48 15.53 -16.86 -29.05
C GLU A 48 15.86 -16.68 -27.56
N LEU A 49 16.11 -15.43 -27.13
CA LEU A 49 16.40 -15.12 -25.74
C LEU A 49 15.14 -15.12 -24.85
N LEU A 50 14.02 -14.69 -25.39
CA LEU A 50 12.75 -14.52 -24.67
C LEU A 50 11.59 -15.23 -25.44
N PRO A 51 11.59 -16.58 -25.50
CA PRO A 51 10.58 -17.34 -26.26
C PRO A 51 9.16 -17.17 -25.68
N SER A 52 9.03 -16.92 -24.39
CA SER A 52 7.76 -16.70 -23.71
C SER A 52 7.06 -15.37 -24.07
N LEU A 53 7.72 -14.46 -24.80
CA LEU A 53 7.04 -13.33 -25.46
C LEU A 53 5.92 -13.79 -26.42
N TYR A 54 5.89 -15.08 -26.80
CA TYR A 54 4.76 -15.67 -27.52
C TYR A 54 3.44 -15.56 -26.75
N ASP A 55 3.46 -15.64 -25.44
CA ASP A 55 2.26 -15.58 -24.61
C ASP A 55 1.63 -14.18 -24.57
N HIS A 56 2.37 -13.16 -25.02
CA HIS A 56 1.90 -11.78 -25.03
C HIS A 56 0.90 -11.52 -26.16
N GLY A 57 -0.36 -11.24 -25.77
CA GLY A 57 -1.45 -11.01 -26.71
C GLY A 57 -1.45 -9.63 -27.37
N CYS A 58 -0.82 -8.63 -26.73
CA CYS A 58 -0.83 -7.23 -27.18
C CYS A 58 -2.27 -6.74 -27.47
N SER A 59 -2.42 -5.80 -28.41
CA SER A 59 -3.72 -5.28 -28.87
C SER A 59 -4.55 -6.32 -29.65
N LEU A 60 -3.95 -7.43 -30.09
CA LEU A 60 -4.62 -8.52 -30.80
C LEU A 60 -5.35 -9.50 -29.87
N GLY A 61 -5.05 -9.46 -28.56
CA GLY A 61 -5.75 -10.23 -27.53
C GLY A 61 -5.62 -11.75 -27.64
N ARG A 62 -4.58 -12.26 -28.33
CA ARG A 62 -4.32 -13.69 -28.49
C ARG A 62 -2.82 -14.00 -28.40
N PRO A 63 -2.40 -15.19 -27.97
CA PRO A 63 -0.99 -15.59 -27.99
C PRO A 63 -0.33 -15.35 -29.34
N GLY A 64 0.92 -14.90 -29.33
CA GLY A 64 1.65 -14.51 -30.54
C GLY A 64 1.29 -13.13 -31.10
N GLY A 65 0.31 -12.43 -30.51
CA GLY A 65 -0.12 -11.11 -30.99
C GLY A 65 0.98 -10.06 -30.97
N PHE A 66 1.81 -10.04 -29.94
CA PHE A 66 2.97 -9.15 -29.88
C PHE A 66 4.01 -9.50 -30.94
N LEU A 67 4.32 -10.76 -31.12
CA LEU A 67 5.29 -11.21 -32.13
C LEU A 67 4.83 -10.88 -33.55
N GLN A 68 3.52 -10.97 -33.81
CA GLN A 68 2.93 -10.53 -35.07
C GLN A 68 3.17 -9.03 -35.30
N ARG A 69 2.91 -8.19 -34.28
CA ARG A 69 3.15 -6.74 -34.35
C ARG A 69 4.61 -6.41 -34.60
N MET A 70 5.56 -7.18 -34.04
CA MET A 70 6.99 -7.02 -34.32
C MET A 70 7.34 -7.32 -35.78
N ARG A 71 6.75 -8.37 -36.39
CA ARG A 71 6.95 -8.68 -37.81
C ARG A 71 6.34 -7.67 -38.76
N GLU A 72 5.18 -7.11 -38.40
CA GLU A 72 4.52 -6.04 -39.15
C GLU A 72 5.28 -4.72 -39.06
N GLY A 73 6.04 -4.51 -38.00
CA GLY A 73 6.82 -3.32 -37.72
C GLY A 73 6.21 -2.52 -36.55
N THR A 74 6.95 -2.37 -35.47
CA THR A 74 6.58 -1.53 -34.31
C THR A 74 7.81 -0.80 -33.78
N TRP A 75 7.59 0.21 -32.93
CA TRP A 75 8.67 1.03 -32.38
C TRP A 75 9.25 0.42 -31.11
N MET A 76 10.51 0.73 -30.80
CA MET A 76 11.25 0.16 -29.67
C MET A 76 10.65 0.48 -28.32
N GLY A 77 9.95 1.60 -28.16
CA GLY A 77 9.21 1.89 -26.92
C GLY A 77 8.12 0.83 -26.61
N HIS A 78 7.43 0.34 -27.63
CA HIS A 78 6.44 -0.74 -27.50
C HIS A 78 7.11 -2.10 -27.24
N VAL A 79 8.27 -2.35 -27.84
CA VAL A 79 9.04 -3.56 -27.54
C VAL A 79 9.52 -3.56 -26.10
N LEU A 80 10.07 -2.45 -25.63
CA LEU A 80 10.51 -2.29 -24.24
C LEU A 80 9.40 -2.54 -23.23
N GLU A 81 8.17 -2.08 -23.53
CA GLU A 81 6.99 -2.35 -22.70
C GLU A 81 6.81 -3.86 -22.45
N HIS A 82 6.80 -4.64 -23.54
CA HIS A 82 6.60 -6.08 -23.46
C HIS A 82 7.81 -6.81 -22.86
N VAL A 83 9.03 -6.38 -23.17
CA VAL A 83 10.25 -6.92 -22.56
C VAL A 83 10.25 -6.68 -21.04
N ALA A 84 9.95 -5.46 -20.58
CA ALA A 84 9.94 -5.15 -19.15
C ALA A 84 8.86 -5.93 -18.37
N LEU A 85 7.72 -6.25 -19.00
CA LEU A 85 6.73 -7.15 -18.42
C LEU A 85 7.27 -8.57 -18.34
N GLU A 86 7.86 -9.06 -19.42
CA GLU A 86 8.36 -10.44 -19.51
C GLU A 86 9.50 -10.72 -18.53
N LEU A 87 10.45 -9.79 -18.38
CA LEU A 87 11.53 -9.95 -17.41
C LEU A 87 11.03 -10.07 -15.98
N GLN A 88 9.93 -9.35 -15.62
CA GLN A 88 9.30 -9.50 -14.32
C GLN A 88 8.58 -10.86 -14.19
N ASN A 89 7.90 -11.34 -15.25
CA ASN A 89 7.22 -12.63 -15.25
C ASN A 89 8.22 -13.79 -15.13
N LEU A 90 9.36 -13.72 -15.80
CA LEU A 90 10.47 -14.68 -15.65
C LEU A 90 11.05 -14.68 -14.24
N ALA A 91 10.95 -13.56 -13.52
CA ALA A 91 11.32 -13.47 -12.10
C ALA A 91 10.17 -13.84 -11.13
N GLY A 92 9.09 -14.45 -11.65
CA GLY A 92 7.98 -14.97 -10.84
C GLY A 92 6.86 -13.95 -10.54
N ALA A 93 6.81 -12.79 -11.20
CA ALA A 93 5.68 -11.89 -11.13
C ALA A 93 4.52 -12.34 -12.05
N GLU A 94 3.31 -11.79 -11.82
CA GLU A 94 2.15 -11.97 -12.68
C GLU A 94 1.68 -10.60 -13.18
N VAL A 95 2.39 -10.02 -14.15
CA VAL A 95 2.11 -8.71 -14.71
C VAL A 95 1.80 -8.79 -16.20
N ILE A 96 0.70 -8.14 -16.61
CA ILE A 96 0.19 -8.24 -17.98
C ILE A 96 -0.13 -6.89 -18.63
N ARG A 97 -0.14 -5.78 -17.86
CA ARG A 97 -0.62 -4.50 -18.36
C ARG A 97 0.52 -3.59 -18.73
N GLY A 98 0.57 -3.19 -19.98
CA GLY A 98 1.46 -2.18 -20.47
C GLY A 98 0.74 -1.18 -21.38
N LYS A 99 1.40 -0.07 -21.69
CA LYS A 99 0.91 0.98 -22.57
C LYS A 99 2.03 1.89 -23.02
N THR A 100 2.25 1.99 -24.32
CA THR A 100 3.20 2.94 -24.90
C THR A 100 2.46 4.06 -25.64
N ARG A 101 2.90 5.31 -25.47
CA ARG A 101 2.36 6.50 -26.11
C ARG A 101 3.49 7.45 -26.50
N THR A 102 3.30 8.12 -27.64
CA THR A 102 4.19 9.21 -28.07
C THR A 102 4.14 10.37 -27.08
N THR A 103 5.20 11.15 -27.02
CA THR A 103 5.21 12.50 -26.45
C THR A 103 5.05 13.53 -27.57
N GLU A 104 5.15 14.80 -27.26
CA GLU A 104 5.21 15.89 -28.26
C GLU A 104 6.56 15.92 -29.01
N GLU A 105 7.61 15.38 -28.39
CA GLU A 105 8.95 15.27 -28.95
C GLU A 105 9.07 13.99 -29.78
N ARG A 106 9.47 14.12 -31.04
CA ARG A 106 9.67 12.99 -31.94
C ARG A 106 10.79 12.08 -31.42
N GLY A 107 10.54 10.77 -31.45
CA GLY A 107 11.49 9.77 -30.95
C GLY A 107 11.46 9.57 -29.45
N VAL A 108 10.59 10.30 -28.71
CA VAL A 108 10.44 10.18 -27.26
C VAL A 108 9.09 9.57 -26.92
N TYR A 109 9.10 8.52 -26.10
CA TYR A 109 7.92 7.74 -25.75
C TYR A 109 7.70 7.64 -24.25
N ASN A 110 6.43 7.68 -23.86
CA ASN A 110 5.97 7.26 -22.54
C ASN A 110 5.75 5.74 -22.57
N VAL A 111 6.64 4.99 -21.94
CA VAL A 111 6.55 3.53 -21.77
C VAL A 111 6.06 3.24 -20.37
N VAL A 112 4.90 2.62 -20.25
CA VAL A 112 4.24 2.33 -18.97
C VAL A 112 3.98 0.84 -18.87
N TYR A 113 4.39 0.23 -17.76
CA TYR A 113 4.14 -1.19 -17.50
C TYR A 113 3.83 -1.44 -16.03
N GLN A 114 2.97 -2.41 -15.78
CA GLN A 114 2.58 -2.88 -14.46
C GLN A 114 3.79 -3.47 -13.74
N TYR A 115 3.82 -3.33 -12.41
CA TYR A 115 4.78 -4.02 -11.57
C TYR A 115 4.08 -4.67 -10.37
N GLN A 116 4.70 -5.74 -9.85
CA GLN A 116 4.30 -6.38 -8.59
C GLN A 116 5.24 -5.95 -7.45
N GLN A 117 6.54 -5.84 -7.73
CA GLN A 117 7.55 -5.32 -6.82
C GLN A 117 8.25 -4.13 -7.48
N GLU A 118 8.29 -2.98 -6.80
CA GLU A 118 8.75 -1.71 -7.35
C GLU A 118 10.18 -1.79 -7.90
N ASP A 119 11.12 -2.24 -7.08
CA ASP A 119 12.54 -2.29 -7.45
C ASP A 119 12.81 -3.31 -8.58
N VAL A 120 12.08 -4.44 -8.59
CA VAL A 120 12.16 -5.44 -9.67
C VAL A 120 11.66 -4.88 -10.99
N GLY A 121 10.55 -4.15 -10.95
CA GLY A 121 10.01 -3.49 -12.14
C GLY A 121 10.96 -2.43 -12.70
N ILE A 122 11.63 -1.65 -11.85
CA ILE A 122 12.64 -0.67 -12.28
C ILE A 122 13.82 -1.40 -12.94
N ALA A 123 14.37 -2.42 -12.27
CA ALA A 123 15.48 -3.21 -12.79
C ALA A 123 15.15 -3.89 -14.12
N ALA A 124 13.92 -4.42 -14.27
CA ALA A 124 13.44 -5.01 -15.51
C ALA A 124 13.39 -3.99 -16.67
N GLY A 125 12.96 -2.76 -16.41
CA GLY A 125 12.98 -1.70 -17.42
C GLY A 125 14.39 -1.28 -17.83
N GLU A 126 15.29 -1.15 -16.87
CA GLU A 126 16.71 -0.80 -17.13
C GLU A 126 17.42 -1.92 -17.89
N LEU A 127 17.24 -3.19 -17.47
CA LEU A 127 17.81 -4.35 -18.19
C LEU A 127 17.21 -4.48 -19.58
N GLY A 128 15.91 -4.22 -19.75
CA GLY A 128 15.24 -4.22 -21.05
C GLY A 128 15.85 -3.22 -22.02
N VAL A 129 16.18 -2.00 -21.58
CA VAL A 129 16.88 -1.00 -22.41
C VAL A 129 18.27 -1.48 -22.80
N ARG A 130 19.05 -2.05 -21.87
CA ARG A 130 20.37 -2.61 -22.17
C ARG A 130 20.30 -3.77 -23.16
N LEU A 131 19.38 -4.71 -22.95
CA LEU A 131 19.16 -5.83 -23.85
C LEU A 131 18.83 -5.37 -25.28
N LEU A 132 17.89 -4.43 -25.42
CA LEU A 132 17.51 -3.90 -26.74
C LEU A 132 18.68 -3.17 -27.42
N ASN A 133 19.44 -2.39 -26.69
CA ASN A 133 20.64 -1.73 -27.22
C ASN A 133 21.69 -2.75 -27.67
N HIS A 134 21.94 -3.79 -26.87
CA HIS A 134 22.87 -4.86 -27.24
C HIS A 134 22.43 -5.57 -28.52
N LEU A 135 21.16 -5.96 -28.64
CA LEU A 135 20.64 -6.66 -29.83
C LEU A 135 20.65 -5.81 -31.10
N ILE A 136 20.55 -4.48 -30.98
CA ILE A 136 20.47 -3.56 -32.12
C ILE A 136 21.87 -3.07 -32.55
N TYR A 137 22.75 -2.77 -31.60
CA TYR A 137 24.02 -2.09 -31.86
C TYR A 137 25.25 -2.95 -31.58
N GLY A 138 25.10 -4.09 -30.90
CA GLY A 138 26.22 -4.94 -30.48
C GLY A 138 27.10 -4.28 -29.41
N GLU A 139 26.54 -3.31 -28.69
CA GLU A 139 27.26 -2.61 -27.61
C GLU A 139 27.40 -3.49 -26.38
N GLU A 140 28.44 -3.24 -25.57
CA GLU A 140 28.84 -4.04 -24.41
C GLU A 140 29.17 -5.50 -24.82
N PRO A 141 30.37 -5.79 -25.38
CA PRO A 141 30.77 -7.13 -25.81
C PRO A 141 30.74 -8.20 -24.71
N GLU A 142 30.85 -7.79 -23.43
CA GLU A 142 30.81 -8.65 -22.25
C GLU A 142 29.37 -8.81 -21.68
N PHE A 143 28.34 -8.28 -22.35
CA PHE A 143 26.96 -8.38 -21.87
C PHE A 143 26.44 -9.82 -22.01
N ASP A 144 26.28 -10.48 -20.90
CA ASP A 144 25.61 -11.78 -20.80
C ASP A 144 24.20 -11.57 -20.23
N PHE A 145 23.20 -11.70 -21.09
CA PHE A 145 21.81 -11.50 -20.72
C PHE A 145 21.35 -12.45 -19.61
N VAL A 146 21.78 -13.71 -19.65
CA VAL A 146 21.36 -14.72 -18.66
C VAL A 146 21.92 -14.37 -17.28
N GLN A 147 23.19 -13.99 -17.23
CA GLN A 147 23.85 -13.56 -15.99
C GLN A 147 23.20 -12.28 -15.44
N GLU A 148 23.00 -11.25 -16.27
CA GLU A 148 22.38 -9.97 -15.86
C GLU A 148 20.93 -10.19 -15.38
N MET A 149 20.17 -11.06 -16.04
CA MET A 149 18.81 -11.41 -15.62
C MET A 149 18.82 -12.09 -14.26
N GLU A 150 19.70 -13.06 -14.05
CA GLU A 150 19.85 -13.75 -12.77
C GLU A 150 20.23 -12.77 -11.64
N GLU A 151 21.28 -11.96 -11.85
CA GLU A 151 21.84 -11.12 -10.79
C GLU A 151 20.99 -9.89 -10.46
N ARG A 152 20.42 -9.22 -11.48
CA ARG A 152 19.73 -7.93 -11.29
C ARG A 152 18.24 -8.05 -11.10
N VAL A 153 17.59 -9.06 -11.70
CA VAL A 153 16.14 -9.17 -11.68
C VAL A 153 15.70 -10.35 -10.81
N ILE A 154 16.17 -11.57 -11.10
CA ILE A 154 15.72 -12.78 -10.40
C ILE A 154 16.15 -12.75 -8.93
N ARG A 155 17.44 -12.57 -8.62
CA ARG A 155 17.92 -12.51 -7.23
C ARG A 155 17.33 -11.34 -6.46
N LEU A 156 17.01 -10.21 -7.13
CA LEU A 156 16.33 -9.09 -6.50
C LEU A 156 14.88 -9.46 -6.16
N ALA A 157 14.17 -10.10 -7.09
CA ALA A 157 12.81 -10.57 -6.87
C ALA A 157 12.74 -11.58 -5.71
N GLU A 158 13.65 -12.54 -5.67
CA GLU A 158 13.76 -13.54 -4.60
C GLU A 158 14.00 -12.90 -3.22
N ARG A 159 14.91 -11.92 -3.14
CA ARG A 159 15.17 -11.18 -1.89
C ARG A 159 13.98 -10.35 -1.41
N LEU A 160 13.19 -9.84 -2.33
CA LEU A 160 12.01 -9.01 -2.03
C LEU A 160 10.72 -9.83 -1.94
N ALA A 161 10.72 -11.09 -2.35
CA ALA A 161 9.56 -11.96 -2.24
C ALA A 161 9.12 -12.14 -0.77
N TYR A 162 7.84 -12.40 -0.58
CA TYR A 162 7.40 -12.95 0.68
C TYR A 162 7.89 -14.40 0.79
N GLY A 163 8.35 -14.81 1.99
CA GLY A 163 8.56 -16.24 2.22
C GLY A 163 7.27 -17.04 1.92
N PRO A 164 7.38 -18.33 1.53
CA PRO A 164 6.25 -19.13 1.05
C PRO A 164 5.01 -19.11 1.97
N SER A 165 5.23 -19.05 3.27
CA SER A 165 4.16 -19.03 4.27
C SER A 165 3.41 -17.70 4.28
N THR A 166 4.11 -16.57 4.32
CA THR A 166 3.49 -15.25 4.27
C THR A 166 2.85 -15.01 2.90
N GLY A 167 3.51 -15.46 1.84
CA GLY A 167 2.99 -15.37 0.47
C GLY A 167 1.64 -16.05 0.31
N ALA A 168 1.45 -17.23 0.90
CA ALA A 168 0.17 -17.94 0.88
C ALA A 168 -0.97 -17.16 1.57
N ILE A 169 -0.65 -16.44 2.67
CA ILE A 169 -1.62 -15.60 3.39
C ILE A 169 -1.93 -14.34 2.57
N VAL A 170 -0.89 -13.68 2.03
CA VAL A 170 -1.01 -12.45 1.24
C VAL A 170 -1.82 -12.70 -0.04
N SER A 171 -1.50 -13.76 -0.80
CA SER A 171 -2.22 -14.11 -2.03
C SER A 171 -3.71 -14.35 -1.78
N GLU A 172 -4.05 -15.02 -0.68
CA GLU A 172 -5.46 -15.23 -0.33
C GLU A 172 -6.14 -13.92 0.11
N ALA A 173 -5.45 -13.04 0.83
CA ALA A 173 -5.96 -11.72 1.19
C ALA A 173 -6.25 -10.87 -0.07
N GLU A 174 -5.32 -10.83 -1.01
CA GLU A 174 -5.46 -10.12 -2.28
C GLU A 174 -6.60 -10.68 -3.13
N ARG A 175 -6.72 -12.02 -3.22
CA ARG A 175 -7.82 -12.70 -3.91
C ARG A 175 -9.19 -12.29 -3.38
N ARG A 176 -9.31 -12.03 -2.06
CA ARG A 176 -10.54 -11.54 -1.41
C ARG A 176 -10.67 -10.01 -1.45
N GLY A 177 -9.73 -9.30 -2.04
CA GLY A 177 -9.73 -7.84 -2.10
C GLY A 177 -9.47 -7.19 -0.75
N ILE A 178 -8.86 -7.90 0.20
CA ILE A 178 -8.37 -7.33 1.47
C ILE A 178 -7.10 -6.53 1.16
N PRO A 179 -7.01 -5.26 1.57
CA PRO A 179 -5.80 -4.47 1.36
C PRO A 179 -4.58 -5.08 2.02
N VAL A 180 -3.48 -5.12 1.31
CA VAL A 180 -2.19 -5.57 1.84
C VAL A 180 -1.19 -4.41 1.81
N LEU A 181 -0.59 -4.11 2.95
CA LEU A 181 0.46 -3.11 3.08
C LEU A 181 1.70 -3.76 3.67
N ARG A 182 2.78 -3.80 2.91
CA ARG A 182 4.07 -4.27 3.42
C ARG A 182 4.64 -3.22 4.37
N LEU A 183 4.85 -3.59 5.64
CA LEU A 183 5.32 -2.67 6.67
C LEU A 183 6.85 -2.57 6.71
N ASP A 184 7.54 -3.67 6.37
CA ASP A 184 8.99 -3.71 6.26
C ASP A 184 9.39 -4.42 4.96
N PRO A 185 10.13 -3.76 4.04
CA PRO A 185 10.53 -4.36 2.76
C PRO A 185 11.53 -5.51 2.90
N ARG A 186 12.24 -5.63 4.04
CA ARG A 186 13.24 -6.66 4.30
C ARG A 186 12.72 -7.83 5.11
N ARG A 187 11.48 -7.73 5.63
CA ARG A 187 10.88 -8.73 6.51
C ARG A 187 9.51 -9.12 5.99
N SER A 188 9.07 -10.33 6.31
CA SER A 188 7.73 -10.80 6.02
C SER A 188 6.70 -10.24 7.03
N LEU A 189 6.73 -8.91 7.27
CA LEU A 189 5.80 -8.20 8.13
C LEU A 189 4.81 -7.42 7.27
N VAL A 190 3.54 -7.79 7.34
CA VAL A 190 2.45 -7.20 6.56
C VAL A 190 1.30 -6.75 7.44
N GLN A 191 0.62 -5.70 6.99
CA GLN A 191 -0.69 -5.30 7.48
C GLN A 191 -1.74 -5.75 6.46
N LEU A 192 -2.75 -6.44 6.92
CA LEU A 192 -3.95 -6.83 6.18
C LEU A 192 -5.09 -5.92 6.64
N GLY A 193 -5.76 -5.25 5.70
CA GLY A 193 -6.83 -4.31 6.02
C GLY A 193 -6.35 -2.90 6.40
N HIS A 194 -7.30 -1.99 6.65
CA HIS A 194 -7.08 -0.59 6.95
C HIS A 194 -7.61 -0.17 8.32
N GLY A 195 -6.96 0.84 8.92
CA GLY A 195 -7.43 1.51 10.12
C GLY A 195 -7.72 0.53 11.26
N LYS A 196 -8.86 0.68 11.93
CA LYS A 196 -9.26 -0.19 13.05
C LYS A 196 -9.48 -1.66 12.68
N TYR A 197 -9.67 -1.96 11.41
CA TYR A 197 -9.88 -3.34 10.94
C TYR A 197 -8.58 -4.05 10.55
N GLN A 198 -7.44 -3.36 10.67
CA GLN A 198 -6.15 -3.95 10.32
C GLN A 198 -5.81 -5.15 11.19
N LYS A 199 -5.18 -6.13 10.57
CA LYS A 199 -4.50 -7.26 11.21
C LYS A 199 -3.04 -7.25 10.77
N ARG A 200 -2.13 -7.63 11.65
CA ARG A 200 -0.71 -7.76 11.31
C ARG A 200 -0.33 -9.23 11.29
N VAL A 201 0.52 -9.57 10.34
CA VAL A 201 1.08 -10.91 10.22
C VAL A 201 2.59 -10.77 10.03
N TRP A 202 3.36 -11.49 10.84
CA TRP A 202 4.80 -11.60 10.70
C TRP A 202 5.17 -13.07 10.51
N ALA A 203 5.60 -13.43 9.30
CA ALA A 203 5.68 -14.81 8.83
C ALA A 203 4.31 -15.50 8.91
N THR A 204 4.02 -16.27 9.95
CA THR A 204 2.72 -16.89 10.23
C THR A 204 2.20 -16.57 11.63
N VAL A 205 2.94 -15.79 12.43
CA VAL A 205 2.46 -15.25 13.71
C VAL A 205 1.54 -14.06 13.40
N THR A 206 0.39 -14.04 14.01
CA THR A 206 -0.62 -13.00 13.76
C THR A 206 -0.71 -12.01 14.92
N SER A 207 -1.38 -10.89 14.71
CA SER A 207 -1.69 -9.95 15.79
C SER A 207 -2.73 -10.50 16.80
N ALA A 208 -3.28 -11.67 16.56
CA ALA A 208 -4.17 -12.38 17.49
C ALA A 208 -3.40 -13.40 18.36
N SER A 209 -2.17 -13.79 17.98
CA SER A 209 -1.33 -14.70 18.75
C SER A 209 -0.90 -14.03 20.08
N PRO A 210 -1.29 -14.58 21.25
CA PRO A 210 -0.84 -14.05 22.54
C PRO A 210 0.68 -14.25 22.72
N ASN A 211 1.39 -13.26 23.22
CA ASN A 211 2.82 -13.38 23.50
C ASN A 211 3.12 -14.54 24.48
N ILE A 212 2.26 -14.70 25.50
CA ILE A 212 2.38 -15.80 26.46
C ILE A 212 2.36 -17.18 25.76
N ALA A 213 1.52 -17.36 24.75
CA ALA A 213 1.45 -18.62 24.00
C ALA A 213 2.74 -18.86 23.18
N VAL A 214 3.32 -17.79 22.61
CA VAL A 214 4.60 -17.85 21.90
C VAL A 214 5.73 -18.20 22.85
N ASP A 215 5.77 -17.59 24.04
CA ASP A 215 6.78 -17.88 25.08
C ASP A 215 6.66 -19.31 25.62
N ILE A 216 5.43 -19.81 25.83
CA ILE A 216 5.17 -21.21 26.21
C ILE A 216 5.73 -22.13 25.12
N ALA A 217 5.35 -21.91 23.86
CA ALA A 217 5.81 -22.74 22.72
C ALA A 217 7.35 -22.74 22.57
N SER A 218 8.00 -21.65 22.95
CA SER A 218 9.46 -21.54 22.92
C SER A 218 10.16 -22.30 24.05
N ASN A 219 9.42 -22.70 25.09
CA ASN A 219 9.95 -23.45 26.24
C ASN A 219 9.46 -24.89 26.19
N LYS A 220 10.28 -25.80 25.66
CA LYS A 220 9.94 -27.22 25.45
C LYS A 220 9.53 -27.96 26.73
N GLU A 221 10.20 -27.65 27.87
CA GLU A 221 9.87 -28.27 29.14
C GLU A 221 8.47 -27.84 29.62
N LEU A 222 8.21 -26.52 29.61
CA LEU A 222 6.94 -25.98 30.03
C LEU A 222 5.79 -26.49 29.09
N THR A 223 6.02 -26.49 27.79
CA THR A 223 5.05 -27.03 26.82
C THR A 223 4.73 -28.49 27.10
N ASN A 224 5.75 -29.36 27.26
CA ASN A 224 5.55 -30.79 27.55
C ASN A 224 4.81 -31.00 28.87
N ARG A 225 5.14 -30.24 29.93
CA ARG A 225 4.43 -30.33 31.20
C ARG A 225 2.95 -29.95 31.07
N LEU A 226 2.66 -28.82 30.41
CA LEU A 226 1.26 -28.38 30.22
C LEU A 226 0.43 -29.39 29.40
N LEU A 227 1.05 -29.99 28.38
CA LEU A 227 0.41 -31.02 27.56
C LEU A 227 0.17 -32.30 28.37
N GLN A 228 1.15 -32.72 29.19
CA GLN A 228 1.06 -33.89 30.05
C GLN A 228 -0.02 -33.74 31.14
N ASP A 229 -0.16 -32.53 31.73
CA ASP A 229 -1.12 -32.20 32.76
C ASP A 229 -2.58 -32.39 32.28
N VAL A 230 -2.81 -32.32 30.97
CA VAL A 230 -4.13 -32.57 30.35
C VAL A 230 -4.22 -33.92 29.65
N GLY A 231 -3.25 -34.81 29.85
CA GLY A 231 -3.25 -36.17 29.33
C GLY A 231 -2.86 -36.35 27.86
N ILE A 232 -2.25 -35.33 27.26
CA ILE A 232 -1.71 -35.43 25.90
C ILE A 232 -0.35 -36.16 25.95
N PRO A 233 -0.15 -37.21 25.13
CA PRO A 233 1.08 -37.97 25.13
C PRO A 233 2.23 -37.12 24.58
N VAL A 234 3.27 -36.98 25.42
CA VAL A 234 4.55 -36.31 25.14
C VAL A 234 5.69 -37.21 25.54
N PRO A 235 6.92 -37.06 25.01
CA PRO A 235 8.08 -37.81 25.48
C PRO A 235 8.31 -37.57 26.97
N ARG A 236 8.52 -38.67 27.72
CA ARG A 236 8.88 -38.58 29.15
C ARG A 236 10.30 -38.03 29.21
N GLY A 237 10.49 -36.88 29.85
CA GLY A 237 11.78 -36.23 29.86
C GLY A 237 12.08 -35.46 31.14
N THR A 238 13.35 -35.07 31.31
CA THR A 238 13.80 -34.21 32.40
C THR A 238 14.99 -33.36 31.96
N VAL A 239 15.11 -32.17 32.54
CA VAL A 239 16.25 -31.26 32.29
C VAL A 239 17.39 -31.65 33.24
N VAL A 240 18.62 -31.70 32.73
CA VAL A 240 19.85 -32.05 33.42
C VAL A 240 20.95 -31.05 33.12
N ARG A 241 21.94 -30.93 34.01
CA ARG A 241 23.07 -30.01 33.84
C ARG A 241 24.42 -30.72 33.80
N THR A 242 24.46 -31.97 34.21
CA THR A 242 25.70 -32.74 34.21
C THR A 242 25.52 -34.09 33.51
N GLU A 243 26.59 -34.64 33.05
CA GLU A 243 26.63 -35.96 32.39
C GLU A 243 26.08 -37.08 33.31
N GLU A 244 26.43 -37.03 34.59
CA GLU A 244 25.97 -38.02 35.56
C GLU A 244 24.44 -37.93 35.82
N GLU A 245 23.89 -36.68 35.78
CA GLU A 245 22.44 -36.47 35.81
C GLU A 245 21.76 -37.03 34.57
N ALA A 246 22.38 -36.85 33.38
CA ALA A 246 21.85 -37.39 32.14
C ALA A 246 21.80 -38.92 32.14
N VAL A 247 22.83 -39.57 32.57
CA VAL A 247 22.91 -41.04 32.70
C VAL A 247 21.83 -41.54 33.67
N ARG A 248 21.72 -40.93 34.86
CA ARG A 248 20.67 -41.30 35.84
C ARG A 248 19.25 -41.05 35.29
N ALA A 249 19.06 -39.97 34.55
CA ALA A 249 17.80 -39.67 33.90
C ALA A 249 17.45 -40.70 32.83
N ALA A 250 18.39 -41.02 31.94
CA ALA A 250 18.22 -42.02 30.89
C ALA A 250 17.87 -43.41 31.46
N GLY A 251 18.58 -43.82 32.54
CA GLY A 251 18.28 -45.10 33.24
C GLY A 251 16.85 -45.13 33.88
N ARG A 252 16.32 -44.00 34.35
CA ARG A 252 14.97 -43.91 34.89
C ARG A 252 13.89 -43.84 33.77
N ILE A 253 14.17 -43.17 32.67
CA ILE A 253 13.25 -43.02 31.52
C ILE A 253 13.16 -44.36 30.78
N GLY A 254 14.28 -45.09 30.69
CA GLY A 254 14.41 -46.31 29.87
C GLY A 254 14.92 -46.00 28.47
N TYR A 255 15.93 -46.78 28.02
CA TYR A 255 16.51 -46.68 26.68
C TYR A 255 15.54 -47.22 25.61
N PRO A 256 15.59 -46.71 24.39
CA PRO A 256 16.44 -45.62 23.91
C PRO A 256 15.97 -44.22 24.34
N VAL A 257 16.92 -43.31 24.43
CA VAL A 257 16.69 -41.90 24.80
C VAL A 257 17.21 -40.94 23.75
N VAL A 258 16.78 -39.67 23.89
CA VAL A 258 17.25 -38.53 23.11
C VAL A 258 17.90 -37.53 24.06
N LEU A 259 19.04 -36.95 23.64
CA LEU A 259 19.64 -35.77 24.24
C LEU A 259 19.43 -34.57 23.32
N LYS A 260 18.95 -33.46 23.87
CA LYS A 260 18.82 -32.24 23.12
C LYS A 260 19.06 -30.99 23.98
N PRO A 261 19.59 -29.89 23.43
CA PRO A 261 19.66 -28.61 24.15
C PRO A 261 18.25 -28.13 24.51
N LEU A 262 18.07 -27.52 25.70
CA LEU A 262 16.76 -26.98 26.14
C LEU A 262 16.27 -25.85 25.21
N ASP A 263 17.20 -25.02 24.75
CA ASP A 263 16.95 -23.80 23.97
C ASP A 263 17.53 -23.84 22.53
N GLY A 264 17.81 -25.07 22.02
CA GLY A 264 18.32 -25.28 20.65
C GLY A 264 17.23 -25.18 19.57
N ASN A 265 17.63 -24.69 18.39
CA ASN A 265 16.76 -24.57 17.21
C ASN A 265 17.31 -25.39 16.03
N HIS A 266 16.43 -25.75 15.09
CA HIS A 266 16.77 -26.43 13.83
C HIS A 266 17.46 -27.81 13.99
N GLY A 267 17.26 -28.50 15.13
CA GLY A 267 17.80 -29.83 15.37
C GLY A 267 19.31 -29.89 15.66
N ARG A 268 19.96 -28.75 15.92
CA ARG A 268 21.37 -28.71 16.32
C ARG A 268 21.54 -29.29 17.71
N GLY A 269 22.59 -30.11 17.91
CA GLY A 269 22.87 -30.76 19.19
C GLY A 269 21.85 -31.81 19.63
N VAL A 270 20.95 -32.25 18.72
CA VAL A 270 19.98 -33.32 19.01
C VAL A 270 20.59 -34.66 18.67
N CYS A 271 20.79 -35.50 19.68
CA CYS A 271 21.32 -36.87 19.57
C CYS A 271 20.19 -37.87 19.86
N ILE A 272 19.77 -38.60 18.85
CA ILE A 272 18.60 -39.51 18.91
C ILE A 272 19.01 -40.98 19.00
N ASN A 273 18.08 -41.79 19.52
CA ASN A 273 18.22 -43.26 19.56
C ASN A 273 19.45 -43.75 20.32
N LEU A 274 19.72 -43.09 21.46
CA LEU A 274 20.84 -43.54 22.33
C LEU A 274 20.37 -44.75 23.14
N THR A 275 21.07 -45.88 22.91
CA THR A 275 20.65 -47.21 23.40
C THR A 275 21.30 -47.64 24.70
N GLY A 276 22.27 -46.88 25.17
CA GLY A 276 23.04 -47.23 26.38
C GLY A 276 23.73 -46.03 27.04
N GLU A 277 24.24 -46.28 28.23
CA GLU A 277 24.94 -45.29 29.05
C GLU A 277 26.19 -44.71 28.34
N ALA A 278 26.95 -45.54 27.60
CA ALA A 278 28.14 -45.09 26.91
C ALA A 278 27.83 -44.01 25.87
N GLU A 279 26.76 -44.17 25.11
CA GLU A 279 26.33 -43.18 24.09
C GLU A 279 25.82 -41.90 24.76
N VAL A 280 25.09 -42.00 25.88
CA VAL A 280 24.62 -40.82 26.63
C VAL A 280 25.83 -40.00 27.13
N ARG A 281 26.91 -40.63 27.63
CA ARG A 281 28.14 -39.93 28.05
C ARG A 281 28.83 -39.26 26.87
N GLU A 282 28.96 -39.99 25.76
CA GLU A 282 29.65 -39.52 24.56
C GLU A 282 28.95 -38.28 23.95
N PHE A 283 27.63 -38.32 23.85
CA PHE A 283 26.88 -37.27 23.17
C PHE A 283 26.36 -36.15 24.10
N PHE A 284 26.50 -36.25 25.44
CA PHE A 284 26.09 -35.18 26.36
C PHE A 284 26.82 -33.86 26.07
N GLY A 285 28.14 -33.90 25.82
CA GLY A 285 28.91 -32.71 25.47
C GLY A 285 28.47 -32.03 24.16
N VAL A 286 28.02 -32.82 23.19
CA VAL A 286 27.52 -32.33 21.90
C VAL A 286 26.21 -31.54 22.11
N ALA A 287 25.29 -32.08 22.89
CA ALA A 287 24.03 -31.39 23.19
C ALA A 287 24.26 -30.15 24.09
N LEU A 288 25.16 -30.21 25.02
CA LEU A 288 25.48 -29.09 25.92
C LEU A 288 26.14 -27.92 25.19
N ALA A 289 27.01 -28.18 24.22
CA ALA A 289 27.71 -27.15 23.45
C ALA A 289 26.74 -26.25 22.63
N GLU A 290 25.59 -26.77 22.25
CA GLU A 290 24.53 -26.02 21.50
C GLU A 290 23.50 -25.36 22.42
N SER A 291 23.60 -25.58 23.76
CA SER A 291 22.69 -24.97 24.73
C SER A 291 23.21 -23.64 25.27
N ARG A 292 22.44 -22.57 25.08
CA ARG A 292 22.73 -21.24 25.63
C ARG A 292 22.50 -21.18 27.14
N ALA A 293 21.55 -21.97 27.64
CA ALA A 293 21.22 -22.07 29.07
C ALA A 293 22.15 -23.00 29.84
N GLY A 294 23.07 -23.69 29.18
CA GLY A 294 23.91 -24.69 29.79
C GLY A 294 23.13 -25.89 30.37
N THR A 295 22.02 -26.27 29.71
CA THR A 295 21.15 -27.37 30.15
C THR A 295 20.77 -28.28 28.99
N VAL A 296 20.66 -29.58 29.26
CA VAL A 296 20.29 -30.61 28.28
C VAL A 296 18.99 -31.30 28.73
N VAL A 297 18.12 -31.59 27.80
CA VAL A 297 16.92 -32.41 27.99
C VAL A 297 17.25 -33.84 27.66
N VAL A 298 16.99 -34.76 28.58
CA VAL A 298 17.00 -36.21 28.36
C VAL A 298 15.55 -36.65 28.25
N GLU A 299 15.14 -37.23 27.10
CA GLU A 299 13.77 -37.69 26.90
C GLU A 299 13.68 -39.06 26.24
N SER A 300 12.52 -39.75 26.40
CA SER A 300 12.28 -41.03 25.73
C SER A 300 12.29 -40.87 24.23
N TYR A 301 12.94 -41.76 23.50
CA TYR A 301 12.92 -41.79 22.05
C TYR A 301 11.59 -42.38 21.58
N ILE A 302 10.83 -41.58 20.79
CA ILE A 302 9.57 -42.02 20.17
C ILE A 302 9.91 -42.53 18.77
N THR A 303 9.56 -43.78 18.48
CA THR A 303 9.78 -44.41 17.18
C THR A 303 8.62 -44.17 16.25
N GLY A 304 8.91 -43.86 15.00
CA GLY A 304 7.88 -43.67 13.99
C GLY A 304 8.26 -42.68 12.90
N LYS A 305 7.29 -42.32 12.09
CA LYS A 305 7.39 -41.29 11.08
C LYS A 305 7.10 -39.94 11.70
N ASP A 306 7.69 -38.92 11.13
CA ASP A 306 7.59 -37.55 11.60
C ASP A 306 6.49 -36.80 10.81
N TYR A 307 5.48 -36.29 11.53
CA TYR A 307 4.36 -35.55 10.94
C TYR A 307 4.32 -34.13 11.46
N ARG A 308 4.09 -33.16 10.57
CA ARG A 308 3.70 -31.80 10.92
C ARG A 308 2.20 -31.66 10.74
N ILE A 309 1.50 -31.41 11.83
CA ILE A 309 0.05 -31.12 11.84
C ILE A 309 -0.12 -29.61 12.00
N LEU A 310 -0.76 -28.96 11.04
CA LEU A 310 -1.04 -27.53 11.09
C LEU A 310 -2.43 -27.30 11.65
N VAL A 311 -2.50 -26.55 12.74
CA VAL A 311 -3.75 -26.13 13.40
C VAL A 311 -3.91 -24.62 13.22
N VAL A 312 -5.08 -24.19 12.71
CA VAL A 312 -5.45 -22.79 12.60
C VAL A 312 -6.85 -22.63 13.21
N ASP A 313 -7.01 -21.65 14.09
CA ASP A 313 -8.28 -21.41 14.80
C ASP A 313 -8.87 -22.68 15.41
N ARG A 314 -8.03 -23.46 16.09
CA ARG A 314 -8.40 -24.72 16.76
C ARG A 314 -8.84 -25.85 15.81
N GLN A 315 -8.62 -25.69 14.50
CA GLN A 315 -8.94 -26.71 13.50
C GLN A 315 -7.68 -27.23 12.83
N VAL A 316 -7.55 -28.53 12.68
CA VAL A 316 -6.50 -29.11 11.83
C VAL A 316 -6.83 -28.79 10.38
N VAL A 317 -5.92 -28.09 9.70
CA VAL A 317 -6.12 -27.65 8.30
C VAL A 317 -5.24 -28.40 7.31
N ALA A 318 -4.14 -28.99 7.77
CA ALA A 318 -3.25 -29.79 6.94
C ALA A 318 -2.36 -30.70 7.79
N VAL A 319 -1.99 -31.84 7.24
CA VAL A 319 -1.06 -32.81 7.81
C VAL A 319 -0.04 -33.21 6.77
N ALA A 320 1.26 -33.11 7.08
CA ALA A 320 2.34 -33.51 6.21
C ALA A 320 3.26 -34.51 6.91
N GLU A 321 3.52 -35.64 6.28
CA GLU A 321 4.59 -36.57 6.63
C GLU A 321 5.91 -35.95 6.15
N ARG A 322 6.85 -35.70 7.06
CA ARG A 322 8.18 -35.15 6.72
C ARG A 322 9.14 -36.29 6.49
N VAL A 323 9.68 -36.37 5.29
CA VAL A 323 10.64 -37.39 4.91
C VAL A 323 12.05 -36.77 4.93
N PRO A 324 13.00 -37.35 5.68
CA PRO A 324 14.38 -36.87 5.67
C PRO A 324 14.97 -36.80 4.26
N ALA A 325 15.98 -35.95 4.07
CA ALA A 325 16.72 -35.93 2.80
C ALA A 325 17.27 -37.33 2.49
N HIS A 326 16.98 -37.82 1.29
CA HIS A 326 17.30 -39.16 0.86
C HIS A 326 17.54 -39.21 -0.64
N VAL A 327 18.15 -40.28 -1.10
CA VAL A 327 18.17 -40.73 -2.50
C VAL A 327 17.71 -42.17 -2.59
N VAL A 328 17.22 -42.58 -3.76
CA VAL A 328 16.84 -43.96 -4.04
C VAL A 328 17.87 -44.57 -4.96
N GLY A 329 18.43 -45.72 -4.60
CA GLY A 329 19.42 -46.46 -5.40
C GLY A 329 18.81 -46.88 -6.75
N ASP A 330 19.61 -46.84 -7.78
CA ASP A 330 19.26 -47.32 -9.14
C ASP A 330 20.10 -48.51 -9.57
N GLY A 331 20.94 -49.05 -8.66
CA GLY A 331 21.84 -50.17 -8.91
C GLY A 331 23.05 -49.83 -9.82
N THR A 332 23.21 -48.58 -10.21
CA THR A 332 24.24 -48.17 -11.18
C THR A 332 25.00 -46.89 -10.81
N SER A 333 24.33 -45.96 -10.18
CA SER A 333 24.89 -44.64 -9.82
C SER A 333 25.41 -44.64 -8.38
N THR A 334 26.49 -43.91 -8.14
CA THR A 334 26.98 -43.69 -6.78
C THR A 334 26.05 -42.78 -5.98
N VAL A 335 26.08 -42.83 -4.66
CA VAL A 335 25.30 -41.94 -3.80
C VAL A 335 25.52 -40.46 -4.17
N ARG A 336 26.77 -40.07 -4.48
CA ARG A 336 27.14 -38.72 -4.93
C ARG A 336 26.36 -38.32 -6.21
N ASN A 337 26.40 -39.17 -7.22
CA ASN A 337 25.71 -38.93 -8.50
C ASN A 337 24.18 -38.87 -8.31
N LEU A 338 23.63 -39.69 -7.43
CA LEU A 338 22.21 -39.66 -7.06
C LEU A 338 21.83 -38.35 -6.37
N ILE A 339 22.67 -37.80 -5.49
CA ILE A 339 22.48 -36.47 -4.86
C ILE A 339 22.51 -35.37 -5.91
N ASP A 340 23.51 -35.38 -6.81
CA ASP A 340 23.64 -34.37 -7.86
C ASP A 340 22.42 -34.37 -8.81
N ARG A 341 21.96 -35.57 -9.18
CA ARG A 341 20.74 -35.73 -9.97
C ARG A 341 19.49 -35.23 -9.26
N THR A 342 19.38 -35.51 -7.95
CA THR A 342 18.28 -35.00 -7.14
C THR A 342 18.33 -33.48 -7.02
N ASN A 343 19.53 -32.91 -6.88
CA ASN A 343 19.73 -31.46 -6.81
C ASN A 343 19.55 -30.72 -8.15
N ALA A 344 19.55 -31.44 -9.27
CA ALA A 344 19.24 -30.90 -10.58
C ALA A 344 17.71 -30.63 -10.79
N ASP A 345 16.84 -31.09 -9.88
CA ASP A 345 15.42 -30.75 -9.91
C ASP A 345 15.27 -29.23 -9.87
N PRO A 346 14.61 -28.59 -10.87
CA PRO A 346 14.45 -27.13 -10.95
C PRO A 346 13.69 -26.54 -9.77
N ARG A 347 12.94 -27.36 -9.02
CA ARG A 347 12.26 -26.95 -7.79
C ARG A 347 13.19 -26.80 -6.59
N ARG A 348 14.45 -27.26 -6.68
CA ARG A 348 15.45 -27.20 -5.61
C ARG A 348 16.34 -25.95 -5.76
N GLY A 349 16.49 -25.19 -4.65
CA GLY A 349 17.34 -24.01 -4.55
C GLY A 349 18.15 -23.97 -3.25
N VAL A 350 18.92 -22.91 -3.04
CA VAL A 350 19.68 -22.67 -1.82
C VAL A 350 18.77 -22.04 -0.76
N GLY A 351 18.75 -22.59 0.44
CA GLY A 351 17.95 -22.04 1.55
C GLY A 351 16.44 -22.11 1.30
N HIS A 352 15.81 -20.94 1.22
CA HIS A 352 14.34 -20.79 1.05
C HIS A 352 13.95 -20.17 -0.30
N GLU A 353 14.88 -20.10 -1.23
CA GLU A 353 14.67 -19.45 -2.54
C GLU A 353 13.63 -20.16 -3.40
N LYS A 354 13.62 -21.51 -3.37
CA LYS A 354 12.69 -22.34 -4.12
C LYS A 354 11.81 -23.21 -3.24
N ILE A 355 10.91 -23.94 -3.87
CA ILE A 355 9.95 -24.83 -3.22
C ILE A 355 10.66 -25.92 -2.41
N LEU A 356 11.76 -26.49 -2.92
CA LEU A 356 12.59 -27.48 -2.25
C LEU A 356 14.00 -26.94 -2.04
N THR A 357 14.66 -27.39 -0.99
CA THR A 357 16.06 -27.03 -0.68
C THR A 357 16.98 -28.08 -1.27
N ARG A 358 18.16 -27.67 -1.78
CA ARG A 358 19.21 -28.58 -2.21
C ARG A 358 19.76 -29.38 -1.04
N ILE A 359 20.05 -30.66 -1.29
CA ILE A 359 20.71 -31.55 -0.34
C ILE A 359 22.19 -31.15 -0.30
N THR A 360 22.66 -30.76 0.89
CA THR A 360 24.08 -30.45 1.12
C THR A 360 24.76 -31.64 1.74
N VAL A 361 25.96 -31.97 1.24
CA VAL A 361 26.82 -32.99 1.82
C VAL A 361 27.71 -32.35 2.90
N ASP A 362 27.49 -32.71 4.13
CA ASP A 362 28.22 -32.25 5.33
C ASP A 362 28.62 -33.41 6.25
N SER A 363 29.19 -33.12 7.41
CA SER A 363 29.60 -34.13 8.39
C SER A 363 28.44 -35.03 8.83
N GLN A 364 27.23 -34.48 9.01
CA GLN A 364 26.06 -35.27 9.35
C GLN A 364 25.68 -36.26 8.22
N THR A 365 25.80 -35.84 6.95
CA THR A 365 25.55 -36.74 5.81
C THR A 365 26.51 -37.92 5.83
N MET A 366 27.78 -37.67 6.12
CA MET A 366 28.80 -38.75 6.21
C MET A 366 28.50 -39.73 7.32
N GLU A 367 28.18 -39.25 8.51
CA GLU A 367 27.81 -40.07 9.66
C GLU A 367 26.55 -40.93 9.39
N VAL A 368 25.51 -40.34 8.74
CA VAL A 368 24.29 -41.05 8.43
C VAL A 368 24.53 -42.16 7.39
N LEU A 369 25.42 -41.92 6.40
CA LEU A 369 25.84 -42.95 5.44
C LEU A 369 26.63 -44.07 6.10
N GLU A 370 27.59 -43.71 6.98
CA GLU A 370 28.40 -44.69 7.71
C GLU A 370 27.53 -45.62 8.56
N ARG A 371 26.54 -45.12 9.26
CA ARG A 371 25.56 -45.93 10.03
C ARG A 371 24.77 -46.90 9.17
N GLN A 372 24.63 -46.64 7.85
CA GLN A 372 23.98 -47.48 6.88
C GLN A 372 24.98 -48.43 6.13
N GLY A 373 26.27 -48.36 6.48
CA GLY A 373 27.36 -49.10 5.85
C GLY A 373 27.63 -48.62 4.43
N LEU A 374 27.43 -47.32 4.15
CA LEU A 374 27.62 -46.70 2.84
C LEU A 374 28.58 -45.52 2.92
N THR A 375 29.21 -45.23 1.78
CA THR A 375 29.98 -44.02 1.52
C THR A 375 29.35 -43.26 0.34
N LEU A 376 29.87 -42.08 0.00
CA LEU A 376 29.41 -41.31 -1.15
C LEU A 376 29.69 -41.98 -2.51
N ASP A 377 30.71 -42.84 -2.51
CA ASP A 377 31.21 -43.49 -3.74
C ASP A 377 30.63 -44.91 -3.93
N ASP A 378 29.82 -45.39 -2.94
CA ASP A 378 29.13 -46.67 -3.06
C ASP A 378 27.92 -46.59 -4.00
N VAL A 379 27.61 -47.70 -4.67
CA VAL A 379 26.43 -47.88 -5.53
C VAL A 379 25.36 -48.65 -4.75
N PRO A 380 24.30 -47.99 -4.27
CA PRO A 380 23.22 -48.66 -3.56
C PRO A 380 22.40 -49.54 -4.53
N GLU A 381 21.86 -50.66 -4.04
CA GLU A 381 20.97 -51.53 -4.79
C GLU A 381 19.75 -50.75 -5.32
N ALA A 382 19.18 -51.23 -6.40
CA ALA A 382 17.94 -50.64 -6.96
C ALA A 382 16.83 -50.65 -5.91
N ASP A 383 16.06 -49.52 -5.84
CA ASP A 383 14.98 -49.24 -4.89
C ASP A 383 15.43 -49.14 -3.42
N ARG A 384 16.73 -49.23 -3.13
CA ARG A 384 17.22 -49.00 -1.76
C ARG A 384 17.06 -47.53 -1.35
N PHE A 385 16.29 -47.28 -0.28
CA PHE A 385 16.17 -45.96 0.33
C PHE A 385 17.48 -45.66 1.12
N VAL A 386 18.20 -44.62 0.72
CA VAL A 386 19.43 -44.16 1.32
C VAL A 386 19.19 -42.81 2.00
N GLN A 387 19.06 -42.84 3.32
CA GLN A 387 18.88 -41.65 4.12
C GLN A 387 20.14 -40.79 4.17
N LEU A 388 20.04 -39.46 4.08
CA LEU A 388 21.18 -38.54 4.07
C LEU A 388 21.17 -37.58 5.25
N LYS A 389 20.05 -37.40 5.92
CA LYS A 389 19.87 -36.55 7.11
C LYS A 389 19.04 -37.28 8.16
N LEU A 390 19.24 -36.97 9.43
CA LEU A 390 18.51 -37.62 10.52
C LEU A 390 17.08 -37.15 10.67
N THR A 391 16.78 -35.91 10.31
CA THR A 391 15.46 -35.28 10.51
C THR A 391 14.79 -34.91 9.20
N GLY A 392 13.45 -34.97 9.15
CA GLY A 392 12.61 -34.62 8.02
C GLY A 392 12.49 -33.11 7.76
N ASN A 393 13.60 -32.37 7.95
CA ASN A 393 13.55 -30.91 7.78
C ASN A 393 13.67 -30.53 6.30
N MET A 394 12.69 -29.79 5.78
CA MET A 394 12.71 -29.30 4.39
C MET A 394 13.88 -28.34 4.10
N SER A 395 14.38 -27.61 5.10
CA SER A 395 15.53 -26.69 4.92
C SER A 395 16.86 -27.41 4.74
N THR A 396 16.91 -28.72 5.00
CA THR A 396 18.11 -29.58 4.79
C THR A 396 17.97 -30.55 3.61
N GLY A 397 16.99 -30.33 2.74
CA GLY A 397 16.75 -31.13 1.55
C GLY A 397 15.68 -32.21 1.69
N GLY A 398 15.02 -32.30 2.84
CA GLY A 398 13.87 -33.20 3.07
C GLY A 398 12.70 -32.90 2.17
N THR A 399 11.77 -33.87 2.08
CA THR A 399 10.53 -33.78 1.31
C THR A 399 9.29 -33.91 2.19
N SER A 400 8.10 -33.75 1.64
CA SER A 400 6.84 -33.86 2.36
C SER A 400 5.77 -34.58 1.57
N ILE A 401 4.98 -35.40 2.25
CA ILE A 401 3.85 -36.11 1.68
C ILE A 401 2.57 -35.62 2.37
N ASP A 402 1.56 -35.22 1.61
CA ASP A 402 0.28 -34.83 2.20
C ASP A 402 -0.45 -36.05 2.79
N ARG A 403 -0.84 -35.93 4.08
CA ARG A 403 -1.57 -36.92 4.86
C ARG A 403 -2.83 -36.35 5.51
N THR A 404 -3.30 -35.24 4.98
CA THR A 404 -4.41 -34.50 5.61
C THR A 404 -5.68 -35.34 5.69
N ASP A 405 -5.95 -36.15 4.68
CA ASP A 405 -7.17 -36.96 4.63
C ASP A 405 -7.01 -38.32 5.33
N ASP A 406 -5.76 -38.68 5.70
CA ASP A 406 -5.46 -39.99 6.32
C ASP A 406 -5.45 -39.92 7.85
N ILE A 407 -5.46 -38.74 8.49
CA ILE A 407 -5.30 -38.59 9.93
C ILE A 407 -6.45 -39.21 10.72
N HIS A 408 -6.13 -40.07 11.72
CA HIS A 408 -7.11 -40.63 12.62
C HIS A 408 -7.80 -39.55 13.48
N PRO A 409 -9.11 -39.63 13.76
CA PRO A 409 -9.86 -38.65 14.56
C PRO A 409 -9.24 -38.38 15.94
N ASP A 410 -8.71 -39.38 16.63
CA ASP A 410 -8.04 -39.19 17.94
C ASP A 410 -6.80 -38.32 17.81
N ASN A 411 -6.01 -38.50 16.74
CA ASN A 411 -4.80 -37.73 16.48
C ASN A 411 -5.15 -36.28 16.11
N LEU A 412 -6.24 -36.10 15.34
CA LEU A 412 -6.78 -34.77 14.99
C LEU A 412 -7.21 -34.02 16.25
N GLN A 413 -8.01 -34.66 17.11
CA GLN A 413 -8.51 -34.07 18.36
C GLN A 413 -7.33 -33.74 19.29
N MET A 414 -6.33 -34.60 19.41
CA MET A 414 -5.14 -34.39 20.22
C MET A 414 -4.36 -33.16 19.76
N ALA A 415 -4.13 -32.99 18.45
CA ALA A 415 -3.44 -31.84 17.90
C ALA A 415 -4.21 -30.54 18.13
N GLN A 416 -5.53 -30.54 17.97
CA GLN A 416 -6.39 -29.40 18.28
C GLN A 416 -6.30 -29.02 19.76
N GLN A 417 -6.34 -30.00 20.64
CA GLN A 417 -6.26 -29.83 22.10
C GLN A 417 -4.87 -29.26 22.49
N ALA A 418 -3.79 -29.75 21.88
CA ALA A 418 -2.45 -29.24 22.13
C ALA A 418 -2.30 -27.75 21.76
N ALA A 419 -2.83 -27.33 20.60
CA ALA A 419 -2.85 -25.93 20.20
C ALA A 419 -3.64 -25.05 21.18
N MET A 420 -4.79 -25.56 21.70
CA MET A 420 -5.61 -24.85 22.68
C MET A 420 -4.90 -24.72 24.03
N VAL A 421 -4.23 -25.76 24.51
CA VAL A 421 -3.48 -25.74 25.78
C VAL A 421 -2.35 -24.74 25.79
N VAL A 422 -1.61 -24.65 24.67
CA VAL A 422 -0.55 -23.66 24.49
C VAL A 422 -1.13 -22.26 24.25
N GLY A 423 -2.32 -22.18 23.65
CA GLY A 423 -3.02 -20.92 23.38
C GLY A 423 -2.67 -20.26 22.03
N LEU A 424 -2.14 -21.02 21.08
CA LEU A 424 -1.76 -20.50 19.76
C LEU A 424 -2.98 -20.50 18.81
N ASP A 425 -3.10 -19.42 18.07
CA ASP A 425 -4.08 -19.27 16.97
C ASP A 425 -3.64 -19.98 15.68
N VAL A 426 -2.33 -20.01 15.43
CA VAL A 426 -1.67 -20.77 14.36
C VAL A 426 -0.55 -21.59 14.98
N ALA A 427 -0.70 -22.90 14.97
CA ALA A 427 0.23 -23.83 15.61
C ALA A 427 0.69 -24.92 14.64
N GLY A 428 1.99 -25.20 14.68
CA GLY A 428 2.58 -26.36 14.03
C GLY A 428 2.89 -27.45 15.07
N ILE A 429 2.16 -28.55 15.04
CA ILE A 429 2.34 -29.67 15.97
C ILE A 429 3.26 -30.70 15.32
N ASP A 430 4.40 -30.97 15.92
CA ASP A 430 5.29 -32.05 15.52
C ASP A 430 4.88 -33.32 16.26
N PHE A 431 4.42 -34.29 15.50
CA PHE A 431 3.86 -35.55 16.01
C PHE A 431 4.61 -36.73 15.40
N VAL A 432 5.09 -37.62 16.24
CA VAL A 432 5.78 -38.84 15.82
C VAL A 432 4.89 -40.05 16.13
N THR A 433 4.61 -40.85 15.12
CA THR A 433 3.84 -42.11 15.23
C THR A 433 4.23 -43.05 14.11
N SER A 434 4.04 -44.37 14.30
CA SER A 434 4.28 -45.36 13.27
C SER A 434 3.31 -45.25 12.09
N ASP A 435 2.06 -44.85 12.35
CA ASP A 435 1.00 -44.69 11.34
C ASP A 435 0.00 -43.60 11.79
N ILE A 436 -0.11 -42.52 11.00
CA ILE A 436 -1.02 -41.41 11.28
C ILE A 436 -2.53 -41.82 11.19
N SER A 437 -2.83 -42.85 10.42
CA SER A 437 -4.20 -43.37 10.24
C SER A 437 -4.67 -44.26 11.40
N GLN A 438 -3.80 -44.54 12.35
CA GLN A 438 -4.14 -45.26 13.57
C GLN A 438 -4.16 -44.33 14.78
N SER A 439 -4.96 -44.65 15.78
CA SER A 439 -5.05 -43.86 17.02
C SER A 439 -3.70 -43.83 17.74
N VAL A 440 -3.30 -42.66 18.20
CA VAL A 440 -2.11 -42.45 19.07
C VAL A 440 -2.12 -43.40 20.30
N ARG A 441 -3.27 -43.77 20.76
CA ARG A 441 -3.43 -44.72 21.89
C ARG A 441 -2.98 -46.15 21.58
N GLN A 442 -2.92 -46.50 20.27
CA GLN A 442 -2.50 -47.85 19.79
C GLN A 442 -1.04 -47.84 19.32
N THR A 443 -0.57 -46.70 18.79
CA THR A 443 0.76 -46.59 18.18
C THR A 443 1.84 -46.13 19.14
N ASN A 444 1.52 -45.75 20.36
CA ASN A 444 2.41 -45.10 21.33
C ASN A 444 3.10 -43.83 20.75
N GLY A 445 2.43 -43.16 19.82
CA GLY A 445 2.89 -41.87 19.28
C GLY A 445 2.87 -40.77 20.33
N ALA A 446 3.60 -39.69 20.06
CA ALA A 446 3.64 -38.54 20.97
C ALA A 446 3.85 -37.23 20.22
N ILE A 447 3.35 -36.12 20.79
CA ILE A 447 3.70 -34.77 20.38
C ILE A 447 5.08 -34.44 20.93
N VAL A 448 6.02 -34.17 20.04
CA VAL A 448 7.42 -33.85 20.40
C VAL A 448 7.71 -32.37 20.49
N GLU A 449 6.91 -31.55 19.79
CA GLU A 449 7.05 -30.09 19.80
C GLU A 449 5.75 -29.40 19.34
N VAL A 450 5.51 -28.20 19.91
CA VAL A 450 4.47 -27.27 19.45
C VAL A 450 5.16 -25.99 19.01
N ASN A 451 4.99 -25.61 17.73
CA ASN A 451 5.70 -24.48 17.17
C ASN A 451 4.76 -23.28 16.94
N ALA A 452 5.13 -22.11 17.48
CA ALA A 452 4.58 -20.83 17.09
C ALA A 452 5.18 -20.40 15.73
N GLY A 453 4.37 -19.83 14.85
CA GLY A 453 4.84 -19.38 13.56
C GLY A 453 5.30 -20.49 12.59
N PRO A 454 4.50 -21.57 12.39
CA PRO A 454 4.89 -22.71 11.57
C PRO A 454 5.05 -22.37 10.09
N GLY A 455 6.00 -23.04 9.43
CA GLY A 455 6.15 -22.96 7.97
C GLY A 455 5.03 -23.69 7.24
N PHE A 456 4.49 -23.07 6.17
CA PHE A 456 3.40 -23.62 5.35
C PHE A 456 3.87 -24.37 4.10
N ARG A 457 5.15 -24.22 3.73
CA ARG A 457 5.71 -24.73 2.47
C ARG A 457 5.41 -26.22 2.24
N MET A 458 5.55 -27.05 3.26
CA MET A 458 5.28 -28.49 3.17
C MET A 458 3.82 -28.86 2.90
N HIS A 459 2.90 -27.96 3.26
CA HIS A 459 1.46 -28.14 3.04
C HIS A 459 0.99 -27.53 1.73
N THR A 460 1.59 -26.38 1.35
CA THR A 460 1.23 -25.68 0.10
C THR A 460 1.86 -26.33 -1.13
N HIS A 461 3.03 -27.00 -0.96
CA HIS A 461 3.79 -27.62 -2.04
C HIS A 461 4.36 -28.98 -1.56
N PRO A 462 3.49 -29.95 -1.23
CA PRO A 462 3.96 -31.29 -0.93
C PRO A 462 4.64 -31.94 -2.14
N THR A 463 5.61 -32.82 -1.88
CA THR A 463 6.26 -33.56 -2.97
C THR A 463 5.32 -34.61 -3.56
N GLU A 464 4.46 -35.17 -2.71
CA GLU A 464 3.43 -36.15 -3.04
C GLU A 464 2.09 -35.77 -2.39
N GLY A 465 0.98 -36.09 -3.05
CA GLY A 465 -0.37 -35.76 -2.59
C GLY A 465 -0.87 -34.40 -3.06
N HIS A 466 -1.79 -33.78 -2.31
CA HIS A 466 -2.50 -32.57 -2.73
C HIS A 466 -1.99 -31.31 -2.05
N PRO A 467 -1.72 -30.21 -2.77
CA PRO A 467 -1.49 -28.89 -2.18
C PRO A 467 -2.67 -28.44 -1.35
N ARG A 468 -2.43 -27.94 -0.13
CA ARG A 468 -3.47 -27.43 0.77
C ARG A 468 -3.45 -25.90 0.83
N HIS A 469 -4.61 -25.29 0.69
CA HIS A 469 -4.77 -23.83 0.70
C HIS A 469 -4.80 -23.28 2.15
N VAL A 470 -3.73 -23.47 2.89
CA VAL A 470 -3.65 -23.12 4.33
C VAL A 470 -3.77 -21.62 4.60
N GLY A 471 -3.34 -20.77 3.67
CA GLY A 471 -3.52 -19.31 3.76
C GLY A 471 -4.99 -18.90 3.88
N ARG A 472 -5.89 -19.66 3.26
CA ARG A 472 -7.34 -19.48 3.37
C ARG A 472 -7.82 -19.58 4.81
N ALA A 473 -7.40 -20.63 5.53
CA ALA A 473 -7.80 -20.82 6.92
C ALA A 473 -7.35 -19.67 7.82
N VAL A 474 -6.13 -19.16 7.62
CA VAL A 474 -5.62 -17.99 8.36
C VAL A 474 -6.45 -16.74 8.06
N ILE A 475 -6.81 -16.50 6.80
CA ILE A 475 -7.64 -15.34 6.44
C ILE A 475 -9.07 -15.51 6.95
N ASP A 476 -9.64 -16.73 6.96
CA ASP A 476 -10.96 -17.00 7.55
C ASP A 476 -10.97 -16.72 9.06
N MET A 477 -9.89 -17.06 9.77
CA MET A 477 -9.70 -16.74 11.18
C MET A 477 -9.57 -15.24 11.44
N LEU A 478 -8.71 -14.54 10.67
CA LEU A 478 -8.46 -13.11 10.87
C LEU A 478 -9.63 -12.21 10.44
N PHE A 479 -10.36 -12.63 9.42
CA PHE A 479 -11.53 -11.95 8.85
C PHE A 479 -12.66 -12.97 8.66
N PRO A 480 -13.33 -13.39 9.75
CA PRO A 480 -14.48 -14.30 9.68
C PRO A 480 -15.53 -13.77 8.71
N GLY A 481 -16.32 -14.64 8.12
CA GLY A 481 -17.28 -14.30 7.07
C GLY A 481 -18.08 -13.04 7.33
N GLY A 482 -18.00 -12.07 6.43
CA GLY A 482 -18.65 -10.75 6.53
C GLY A 482 -17.90 -9.70 7.38
N SER A 483 -16.77 -10.02 8.00
CA SER A 483 -15.99 -9.03 8.75
C SER A 483 -15.37 -7.99 7.82
N PRO A 484 -15.47 -6.69 8.16
CA PRO A 484 -14.88 -5.65 7.35
C PRO A 484 -13.34 -5.67 7.46
N SER A 485 -12.66 -5.49 6.34
CA SER A 485 -11.22 -5.30 6.26
C SER A 485 -10.81 -3.87 5.88
N ARG A 486 -11.76 -3.05 5.46
CA ARG A 486 -11.55 -1.68 4.98
C ARG A 486 -12.34 -0.70 5.83
N ILE A 487 -11.71 0.41 6.18
CA ILE A 487 -12.45 1.59 6.66
C ILE A 487 -13.00 2.35 5.45
N PRO A 488 -14.14 3.05 5.58
CA PRO A 488 -14.62 3.93 4.52
C PRO A 488 -13.61 5.04 4.21
N ILE A 489 -13.46 5.34 2.92
CA ILE A 489 -12.57 6.38 2.39
C ILE A 489 -13.39 7.36 1.58
N VAL A 490 -13.35 8.65 1.94
CA VAL A 490 -13.77 9.77 1.10
C VAL A 490 -12.54 10.43 0.51
N ALA A 491 -12.43 10.48 -0.80
CA ALA A 491 -11.35 11.14 -1.52
C ALA A 491 -11.86 12.45 -2.14
N VAL A 492 -11.23 13.58 -1.80
CA VAL A 492 -11.67 14.91 -2.23
C VAL A 492 -10.63 15.51 -3.18
N THR A 493 -11.05 15.85 -4.40
CA THR A 493 -10.22 16.55 -5.39
C THR A 493 -10.95 17.75 -5.99
N GLY A 494 -10.24 18.55 -6.74
CA GLY A 494 -10.74 19.76 -7.40
C GLY A 494 -9.65 20.80 -7.55
N THR A 495 -9.92 21.93 -8.17
CA THR A 495 -9.01 23.07 -8.19
C THR A 495 -9.10 23.81 -6.87
N ASN A 496 -10.26 24.35 -6.52
CA ASN A 496 -10.53 25.11 -5.31
C ASN A 496 -11.51 24.37 -4.38
N GLY A 497 -11.52 24.70 -3.09
CA GLY A 497 -12.47 24.19 -2.10
C GLY A 497 -12.13 22.81 -1.49
N LYS A 498 -11.11 22.11 -1.94
CA LYS A 498 -10.72 20.77 -1.45
C LYS A 498 -10.58 20.71 0.07
N THR A 499 -9.71 21.53 0.64
CA THR A 499 -9.39 21.55 2.08
C THR A 499 -10.63 21.86 2.92
N THR A 500 -11.39 22.89 2.54
CA THR A 500 -12.62 23.29 3.26
C THR A 500 -13.66 22.16 3.21
N THR A 501 -13.89 21.56 2.03
CA THR A 501 -14.82 20.43 1.85
C THR A 501 -14.35 19.22 2.68
N SER A 502 -13.05 18.88 2.66
CA SER A 502 -12.49 17.76 3.44
C SER A 502 -12.68 17.99 4.94
N ARG A 503 -12.49 19.22 5.43
CA ARG A 503 -12.70 19.57 6.83
C ARG A 503 -14.17 19.57 7.23
N MET A 504 -15.08 20.04 6.35
CA MET A 504 -16.53 19.94 6.57
C MET A 504 -16.98 18.48 6.66
N ILE A 505 -16.54 17.61 5.74
CA ILE A 505 -16.82 16.18 5.77
C ILE A 505 -16.28 15.57 7.07
N THR A 506 -15.04 15.88 7.44
CA THR A 506 -14.44 15.42 8.70
C THR A 506 -15.26 15.82 9.91
N HIS A 507 -15.72 17.08 9.95
CA HIS A 507 -16.55 17.57 11.05
C HIS A 507 -17.91 16.85 11.11
N ILE A 508 -18.54 16.57 9.97
CA ILE A 508 -19.78 15.80 9.91
C ILE A 508 -19.55 14.37 10.41
N MET A 509 -18.49 13.71 9.97
CA MET A 509 -18.18 12.33 10.37
C MET A 509 -17.83 12.24 11.86
N LYS A 510 -17.11 13.23 12.42
CA LYS A 510 -16.84 13.31 13.86
C LYS A 510 -18.13 13.53 14.66
N THR A 511 -19.02 14.40 14.20
CA THR A 511 -20.34 14.61 14.81
C THR A 511 -21.18 13.33 14.80
N ALA A 512 -21.01 12.50 13.77
CA ALA A 512 -21.61 11.17 13.67
C ALA A 512 -20.85 10.07 14.47
N GLY A 513 -19.88 10.44 15.30
CA GLY A 513 -19.16 9.53 16.23
C GLY A 513 -18.02 8.74 15.58
N ARG A 514 -17.51 9.16 14.41
CA ARG A 514 -16.37 8.49 13.74
C ARG A 514 -15.04 9.06 14.22
N ARG A 515 -14.03 8.19 14.34
CA ARG A 515 -12.63 8.58 14.51
C ARG A 515 -11.99 8.81 13.17
N VAL A 516 -11.92 10.07 12.77
CA VAL A 516 -11.52 10.43 11.40
C VAL A 516 -10.03 10.65 11.27
N GLY A 517 -9.41 9.99 10.27
CA GLY A 517 -8.11 10.37 9.75
C GLY A 517 -8.28 11.30 8.56
N LEU A 518 -7.65 12.46 8.60
CA LEU A 518 -7.74 13.51 7.59
C LEU A 518 -6.36 13.84 7.04
N THR A 519 -6.24 13.96 5.71
CA THR A 519 -5.08 14.58 5.04
C THR A 519 -5.52 15.85 4.30
N THR A 520 -4.72 16.91 4.41
CA THR A 520 -4.96 18.20 3.74
C THR A 520 -3.65 18.81 3.26
N THR A 521 -3.70 19.98 2.60
CA THR A 521 -2.52 20.76 2.22
C THR A 521 -1.77 21.37 3.41
N ASP A 522 -2.35 21.36 4.60
CA ASP A 522 -1.73 21.92 5.83
C ASP A 522 -1.34 20.84 6.86
N GLY A 523 -1.73 19.58 6.67
CA GLY A 523 -1.28 18.50 7.56
C GLY A 523 -2.12 17.24 7.56
N ILE A 524 -1.62 16.27 8.37
CA ILE A 524 -2.33 15.03 8.71
C ILE A 524 -2.92 15.17 10.10
N TYR A 525 -4.19 14.83 10.23
CA TYR A 525 -4.94 14.90 11.48
C TYR A 525 -5.53 13.52 11.81
N ILE A 526 -5.37 13.09 13.07
CA ILE A 526 -6.03 11.89 13.60
C ILE A 526 -6.96 12.33 14.71
N ASP A 527 -8.23 12.11 14.51
CA ASP A 527 -9.32 12.53 15.42
C ASP A 527 -9.26 14.00 15.86
N GLY A 528 -8.82 14.89 14.96
CA GLY A 528 -8.69 16.33 15.18
C GLY A 528 -7.31 16.77 15.69
N THR A 529 -6.44 15.86 16.11
CA THR A 529 -5.06 16.18 16.50
C THR A 529 -4.15 16.15 15.28
N GLN A 530 -3.43 17.24 15.03
CA GLN A 530 -2.43 17.31 13.97
C GLN A 530 -1.20 16.48 14.35
N ILE A 531 -0.88 15.47 13.55
CA ILE A 531 0.30 14.63 13.76
C ILE A 531 1.47 14.96 12.82
N MET A 532 1.19 15.67 11.74
CA MET A 532 2.18 16.15 10.78
C MET A 532 1.70 17.45 10.15
N ALA A 533 2.57 18.45 10.05
CA ALA A 533 2.31 19.71 9.34
C ALA A 533 2.89 19.68 7.91
N GLY A 534 2.31 20.49 7.03
CA GLY A 534 2.76 20.68 5.64
C GLY A 534 1.83 20.06 4.59
N ASP A 535 2.19 20.15 3.31
CA ASP A 535 1.39 19.58 2.22
C ASP A 535 1.39 18.05 2.27
N THR A 536 0.29 17.51 2.75
CA THR A 536 0.05 16.08 2.95
C THR A 536 -1.02 15.53 2.02
N SER A 537 -1.29 16.18 0.90
CA SER A 537 -2.28 15.75 -0.10
C SER A 537 -1.79 14.63 -1.04
N GLY A 538 -0.68 13.98 -0.70
CA GLY A 538 -0.03 12.93 -1.48
C GLY A 538 -0.29 11.50 -0.98
N PRO A 539 0.15 10.48 -1.76
CA PRO A 539 -0.13 9.07 -1.46
C PRO A 539 0.50 8.55 -0.17
N SER A 540 1.69 9.01 0.22
CA SER A 540 2.34 8.59 1.47
C SER A 540 1.52 9.01 2.70
N SER A 541 0.92 10.19 2.67
CA SER A 541 0.06 10.70 3.75
C SER A 541 -1.24 9.90 3.85
N ALA A 542 -1.83 9.53 2.72
CA ALA A 542 -2.99 8.65 2.69
C ALA A 542 -2.67 7.29 3.35
N GLN A 543 -1.52 6.69 3.02
CA GLN A 543 -1.08 5.45 3.64
C GLN A 543 -0.83 5.59 5.15
N MET A 544 -0.34 6.75 5.61
CA MET A 544 -0.12 7.00 7.04
C MET A 544 -1.45 6.96 7.81
N VAL A 545 -2.50 7.55 7.25
CA VAL A 545 -3.86 7.47 7.80
C VAL A 545 -4.38 6.02 7.80
N LEU A 546 -4.24 5.29 6.68
CA LEU A 546 -4.74 3.92 6.52
C LEU A 546 -3.99 2.88 7.38
N LYS A 547 -2.76 3.19 7.79
CA LYS A 547 -1.96 2.38 8.73
C LYS A 547 -2.28 2.65 10.19
N ASN A 548 -3.01 3.73 10.51
CA ASN A 548 -3.27 4.09 11.90
C ASN A 548 -4.45 3.27 12.47
N PRO A 549 -4.25 2.45 13.52
CA PRO A 549 -5.30 1.57 14.07
C PRO A 549 -6.44 2.31 14.78
N ALA A 550 -6.25 3.59 15.16
CA ALA A 550 -7.30 4.39 15.78
C ALA A 550 -8.33 4.90 14.77
N VAL A 551 -8.01 4.94 13.48
CA VAL A 551 -8.87 5.51 12.44
C VAL A 551 -9.93 4.49 12.02
N ASP A 552 -11.18 4.91 11.98
CA ASP A 552 -12.31 4.12 11.46
C ASP A 552 -13.01 4.74 10.25
N PHE A 553 -12.60 5.95 9.87
CA PHE A 553 -13.05 6.67 8.68
C PHE A 553 -11.93 7.55 8.13
N ALA A 554 -11.67 7.55 6.83
CA ALA A 554 -10.62 8.36 6.22
C ALA A 554 -11.21 9.43 5.28
N VAL A 555 -10.74 10.68 5.42
CA VAL A 555 -11.00 11.79 4.49
C VAL A 555 -9.67 12.23 3.90
N LEU A 556 -9.49 12.00 2.61
CA LEU A 556 -8.21 12.16 1.93
C LEU A 556 -8.29 13.26 0.87
N GLU A 557 -7.73 14.42 1.17
CA GLU A 557 -7.51 15.44 0.14
C GLU A 557 -6.50 14.93 -0.88
N THR A 558 -6.87 14.99 -2.17
CA THR A 558 -6.09 14.41 -3.25
C THR A 558 -5.78 15.49 -4.30
N ALA A 559 -4.58 16.04 -4.21
CA ALA A 559 -4.15 17.10 -5.12
C ALA A 559 -3.58 16.55 -6.44
N ARG A 560 -3.69 17.36 -7.51
CA ARG A 560 -3.13 17.07 -8.83
C ARG A 560 -1.66 16.62 -8.75
N GLY A 561 -0.85 17.33 -7.97
CA GLY A 561 0.59 17.05 -7.86
C GLY A 561 0.89 15.66 -7.33
N GLY A 562 0.11 15.15 -6.37
CA GLY A 562 0.20 13.79 -5.85
C GLY A 562 -0.14 12.75 -6.91
N ILE A 563 -1.27 12.93 -7.60
CA ILE A 563 -1.74 12.02 -8.66
C ILE A 563 -0.69 11.89 -9.77
N LEU A 564 -0.09 13.01 -10.21
CA LEU A 564 0.91 13.04 -11.29
C LEU A 564 2.30 12.53 -10.88
N ARG A 565 2.61 12.53 -9.57
CA ARG A 565 3.91 12.05 -9.09
C ARG A 565 3.93 10.57 -8.77
N SER A 566 2.87 10.06 -8.14
CA SER A 566 2.89 8.70 -7.57
C SER A 566 1.52 8.01 -7.57
N GLY A 567 0.49 8.61 -8.17
CA GLY A 567 -0.87 8.07 -8.16
C GLY A 567 -1.60 8.28 -6.83
N LEU A 568 -2.64 7.50 -6.59
CA LEU A 568 -3.38 7.50 -5.33
C LEU A 568 -2.67 6.62 -4.29
N GLY A 569 -2.76 7.00 -3.02
CA GLY A 569 -2.22 6.20 -1.89
C GLY A 569 -3.14 5.06 -1.43
N PHE A 570 -4.19 4.79 -2.17
CA PHE A 570 -5.19 3.74 -1.95
C PHE A 570 -5.64 3.15 -3.30
N ASP A 571 -6.12 1.93 -3.29
CA ASP A 571 -6.58 1.23 -4.50
C ASP A 571 -8.01 1.62 -4.89
N ARG A 572 -8.88 1.86 -3.89
CA ARG A 572 -10.31 2.20 -4.05
C ARG A 572 -10.79 3.09 -2.92
N CYS A 573 -11.79 3.93 -3.20
CA CYS A 573 -12.52 4.71 -2.19
C CYS A 573 -14.01 4.41 -2.24
N ASN A 574 -14.71 4.72 -1.15
CA ASN A 574 -16.16 4.59 -1.08
C ASN A 574 -16.85 5.77 -1.73
N ILE A 575 -16.30 6.97 -1.51
CA ILE A 575 -16.87 8.21 -2.02
C ILE A 575 -15.76 9.06 -2.62
N ALA A 576 -16.00 9.56 -3.83
CA ALA A 576 -15.19 10.59 -4.47
C ALA A 576 -15.95 11.91 -4.46
N VAL A 577 -15.26 13.01 -4.19
CA VAL A 577 -15.80 14.36 -4.30
C VAL A 577 -14.95 15.17 -5.26
N VAL A 578 -15.57 15.76 -6.28
CA VAL A 578 -14.91 16.68 -7.22
C VAL A 578 -15.56 18.05 -7.12
N THR A 579 -14.88 19.00 -6.50
CA THR A 579 -15.44 20.33 -6.23
C THR A 579 -15.59 21.18 -7.51
N ASN A 580 -14.52 21.28 -8.30
CA ASN A 580 -14.49 22.01 -9.58
C ASN A 580 -13.20 21.73 -10.36
N VAL A 581 -13.18 22.13 -11.64
CA VAL A 581 -11.99 22.19 -12.49
C VAL A 581 -11.94 23.55 -13.14
N THR A 582 -10.97 24.37 -12.74
CA THR A 582 -10.70 25.71 -13.26
C THR A 582 -9.21 25.84 -13.58
N SER A 583 -8.81 26.88 -14.29
CA SER A 583 -7.41 27.12 -14.65
C SER A 583 -6.54 27.21 -13.39
N ASP A 584 -5.59 26.30 -13.31
CA ASP A 584 -4.59 26.26 -12.24
C ASP A 584 -3.44 25.32 -12.62
N HIS A 585 -2.19 25.78 -12.52
CA HIS A 585 -1.00 25.00 -12.86
C HIS A 585 -0.99 24.43 -14.30
N LEU A 586 -1.58 25.07 -15.28
CA LEU A 586 -1.48 24.68 -16.69
C LEU A 586 -0.05 24.94 -17.22
N GLY A 587 0.38 24.16 -18.23
CA GLY A 587 1.74 24.20 -18.77
C GLY A 587 2.79 23.42 -17.94
N LEU A 588 2.37 22.69 -16.89
CA LEU A 588 3.27 21.95 -16.01
C LEU A 588 3.03 20.45 -16.09
N ARG A 589 4.11 19.67 -16.32
CA ARG A 589 4.11 18.20 -16.33
C ARG A 589 3.15 17.58 -17.35
N GLY A 590 3.03 18.17 -18.54
CA GLY A 590 2.16 17.69 -19.62
C GLY A 590 0.67 17.81 -19.30
N VAL A 591 0.28 18.83 -18.54
CA VAL A 591 -1.10 19.25 -18.29
C VAL A 591 -1.24 20.67 -18.81
N ASP A 592 -1.61 20.78 -20.08
CA ASP A 592 -1.59 22.06 -20.80
C ASP A 592 -2.99 22.66 -20.97
N THR A 593 -4.00 21.81 -20.86
CA THR A 593 -5.39 22.19 -21.03
C THR A 593 -6.26 21.86 -19.82
N LEU A 594 -7.42 22.49 -19.70
CA LEU A 594 -8.44 22.12 -18.70
C LEU A 594 -8.93 20.67 -18.88
N ALA A 595 -8.94 20.16 -20.11
CA ALA A 595 -9.29 18.77 -20.40
C ALA A 595 -8.24 17.81 -19.82
N ASP A 596 -6.96 18.14 -19.90
CA ASP A 596 -5.89 17.33 -19.26
C ASP A 596 -6.00 17.37 -17.74
N LEU A 597 -6.25 18.55 -17.17
CA LEU A 597 -6.46 18.71 -15.74
C LEU A 597 -7.67 17.90 -15.24
N ALA A 598 -8.77 17.94 -16.01
CA ALA A 598 -9.95 17.13 -15.75
C ALA A 598 -9.65 15.63 -15.82
N ARG A 599 -8.83 15.18 -16.78
CA ARG A 599 -8.40 13.80 -16.93
C ARG A 599 -7.59 13.32 -15.72
N VAL A 600 -6.71 14.16 -15.19
CA VAL A 600 -5.92 13.85 -13.98
C VAL A 600 -6.84 13.70 -12.77
N LYS A 601 -7.75 14.66 -12.56
CA LYS A 601 -8.68 14.62 -11.42
C LYS A 601 -9.69 13.47 -11.51
N ALA A 602 -10.07 13.05 -12.73
CA ALA A 602 -10.97 11.93 -12.98
C ALA A 602 -10.45 10.57 -12.49
N VAL A 603 -9.17 10.46 -12.15
CA VAL A 603 -8.61 9.26 -11.48
C VAL A 603 -9.33 8.98 -10.17
N VAL A 604 -9.74 10.00 -9.42
CA VAL A 604 -10.42 9.86 -8.13
C VAL A 604 -11.82 9.23 -8.29
N PRO A 605 -12.77 9.80 -9.04
CA PRO A 605 -14.08 9.18 -9.24
C PRO A 605 -14.00 7.84 -10.01
N ALA A 606 -12.98 7.63 -10.86
CA ALA A 606 -12.74 6.34 -11.50
C ALA A 606 -12.29 5.23 -10.52
N SER A 607 -11.83 5.59 -9.31
CA SER A 607 -11.38 4.66 -8.27
C SER A 607 -12.46 4.32 -7.24
N VAL A 608 -13.67 4.81 -7.40
CA VAL A 608 -14.80 4.50 -6.52
C VAL A 608 -15.20 3.03 -6.64
N LEU A 609 -15.60 2.42 -5.53
CA LEU A 609 -16.22 1.10 -5.47
C LEU A 609 -17.52 1.08 -6.29
N ARG A 610 -17.96 -0.10 -6.73
CA ARG A 610 -19.22 -0.22 -7.53
C ARG A 610 -20.45 0.16 -6.73
N ASP A 611 -20.43 -0.09 -5.44
CA ASP A 611 -21.44 0.22 -4.42
C ASP A 611 -21.20 1.55 -3.71
N GLY A 612 -20.20 2.31 -4.15
CA GLY A 612 -19.89 3.65 -3.64
C GLY A 612 -20.54 4.77 -4.42
N ALA A 613 -20.12 6.03 -4.18
CA ALA A 613 -20.70 7.21 -4.84
C ALA A 613 -19.63 8.20 -5.31
N SER A 614 -19.95 8.91 -6.41
CA SER A 614 -19.18 10.04 -6.94
C SER A 614 -19.99 11.31 -6.85
N VAL A 615 -19.56 12.25 -6.00
CA VAL A 615 -20.16 13.57 -5.80
C VAL A 615 -19.52 14.56 -6.77
N LEU A 616 -20.31 15.09 -7.71
CA LEU A 616 -19.84 15.91 -8.82
C LEU A 616 -20.57 17.26 -8.86
N ASN A 617 -19.86 18.32 -9.19
CA ASN A 617 -20.42 19.67 -9.34
C ASN A 617 -21.10 19.83 -10.71
N ALA A 618 -22.42 19.96 -10.74
CA ALA A 618 -23.17 20.16 -11.98
C ALA A 618 -22.97 21.55 -12.62
N ASP A 619 -22.50 22.53 -11.86
CA ASP A 619 -22.19 23.88 -12.33
C ASP A 619 -20.84 23.98 -13.06
N ASN A 620 -20.09 22.88 -13.13
CA ASN A 620 -18.78 22.84 -13.77
C ASN A 620 -18.76 21.79 -14.89
N LYS A 621 -18.62 22.25 -16.15
CA LYS A 621 -18.62 21.38 -17.32
C LYS A 621 -17.69 20.17 -17.21
N TRP A 622 -16.47 20.39 -16.68
CA TRP A 622 -15.46 19.35 -16.64
C TRP A 622 -15.77 18.26 -15.59
N THR A 623 -16.43 18.63 -14.49
CA THR A 623 -16.89 17.64 -13.50
C THR A 623 -18.06 16.82 -14.04
N VAL A 624 -18.97 17.44 -14.81
CA VAL A 624 -20.05 16.72 -15.50
C VAL A 624 -19.49 15.70 -16.49
N GLU A 625 -18.51 16.08 -17.29
CA GLU A 625 -17.83 15.15 -18.22
C GLU A 625 -17.15 13.96 -17.52
N MET A 626 -16.72 14.11 -16.27
CA MET A 626 -16.14 13.02 -15.49
C MET A 626 -17.13 11.91 -15.15
N ALA A 627 -18.44 12.16 -15.19
CA ALA A 627 -19.47 11.16 -14.95
C ALA A 627 -19.29 9.92 -15.84
N ASN A 628 -18.82 10.09 -17.08
CA ASN A 628 -18.55 8.99 -18.02
C ASN A 628 -17.41 8.04 -17.56
N ARG A 629 -16.57 8.48 -16.62
CA ARG A 629 -15.44 7.70 -16.07
C ARG A 629 -15.67 7.30 -14.62
N ALA A 630 -16.61 7.96 -13.95
CA ALA A 630 -16.95 7.71 -12.56
C ALA A 630 -17.51 6.30 -12.38
N ARG A 631 -17.34 5.77 -11.18
CA ARG A 631 -17.93 4.51 -10.75
C ARG A 631 -18.86 4.75 -9.58
N GLY A 632 -19.70 3.77 -9.31
CA GLY A 632 -20.72 3.87 -8.28
C GLY A 632 -21.87 4.79 -8.69
N GLU A 633 -22.67 5.19 -7.72
CA GLU A 633 -23.77 6.13 -7.89
C GLU A 633 -23.25 7.55 -8.11
N ILE A 634 -23.85 8.31 -9.01
CA ILE A 634 -23.52 9.72 -9.18
C ILE A 634 -24.49 10.56 -8.36
N ILE A 635 -23.94 11.48 -7.58
CA ILE A 635 -24.69 12.49 -6.84
C ILE A 635 -24.19 13.85 -7.30
N TYR A 636 -25.06 14.61 -7.96
CA TYR A 636 -24.69 15.95 -8.37
C TYR A 636 -25.03 16.98 -7.28
N PHE A 637 -24.23 18.05 -7.20
CA PHE A 637 -24.62 19.26 -6.47
C PHE A 637 -24.58 20.49 -7.37
N SER A 638 -25.47 21.45 -7.13
CA SER A 638 -25.59 22.69 -7.92
C SER A 638 -26.10 23.84 -7.08
N MET A 639 -25.50 25.02 -7.29
CA MET A 639 -25.96 26.29 -6.74
C MET A 639 -27.25 26.82 -7.44
N ASP A 640 -27.64 26.17 -8.54
CA ASP A 640 -28.85 26.46 -9.32
C ASP A 640 -29.75 25.23 -9.39
N GLU A 641 -30.94 25.33 -8.78
CA GLU A 641 -31.95 24.25 -8.83
C GLU A 641 -32.49 23.98 -10.23
N GLU A 642 -32.40 24.94 -11.13
CA GLU A 642 -32.87 24.86 -12.52
C GLU A 642 -31.78 24.35 -13.48
N ASN A 643 -30.58 23.98 -12.96
CA ASN A 643 -29.49 23.45 -13.77
C ASN A 643 -29.97 22.26 -14.62
N PRO A 644 -29.79 22.29 -15.98
CA PRO A 644 -30.26 21.22 -16.85
C PRO A 644 -29.76 19.83 -16.47
N VAL A 645 -28.51 19.74 -16.05
CA VAL A 645 -27.88 18.45 -15.63
C VAL A 645 -28.62 17.90 -14.41
N ILE A 646 -28.94 18.75 -13.44
CA ILE A 646 -29.72 18.35 -12.25
C ILE A 646 -31.10 17.85 -12.66
N ARG A 647 -31.80 18.59 -13.49
CA ARG A 647 -33.17 18.24 -13.91
C ARG A 647 -33.25 16.91 -14.65
N ASP A 648 -32.31 16.69 -15.57
CA ASP A 648 -32.25 15.43 -16.32
C ASP A 648 -31.87 14.25 -15.40
N HIS A 649 -30.89 14.43 -14.52
CA HIS A 649 -30.45 13.42 -13.57
C HIS A 649 -31.55 13.01 -12.57
N VAL A 650 -32.29 14.00 -12.02
CA VAL A 650 -33.41 13.74 -11.11
C VAL A 650 -34.60 13.10 -11.86
N ARG A 651 -34.82 13.44 -13.12
CA ARG A 651 -35.84 12.76 -13.95
C ARG A 651 -35.55 11.27 -14.07
N GLU A 652 -34.28 10.89 -14.16
CA GLU A 652 -33.79 9.52 -14.21
C GLU A 652 -33.67 8.87 -12.80
N ARG A 653 -34.22 9.50 -11.76
CA ARG A 653 -34.21 9.09 -10.36
C ARG A 653 -32.82 9.17 -9.68
N GLY A 654 -31.91 9.95 -10.25
CA GLY A 654 -30.61 10.24 -9.62
C GLY A 654 -30.77 11.10 -8.37
N LYS A 655 -29.73 11.08 -7.53
CA LYS A 655 -29.64 11.90 -6.30
C LYS A 655 -28.94 13.22 -6.57
N ALA A 656 -29.42 14.28 -5.92
CA ALA A 656 -28.79 15.61 -6.04
C ALA A 656 -28.88 16.42 -4.75
N VAL A 657 -28.00 17.41 -4.61
CA VAL A 657 -28.05 18.46 -3.59
C VAL A 657 -28.12 19.82 -4.28
N VAL A 658 -29.17 20.56 -4.05
CA VAL A 658 -29.41 21.85 -4.73
C VAL A 658 -29.63 23.00 -3.75
N LEU A 659 -29.26 24.19 -4.15
CA LEU A 659 -29.56 25.40 -3.41
C LEU A 659 -30.86 26.00 -3.93
N ARG A 660 -31.92 25.98 -3.11
CA ARG A 660 -33.23 26.49 -3.45
C ARG A 660 -33.51 27.85 -2.85
N LYS A 661 -34.12 28.72 -3.63
CA LYS A 661 -34.65 29.98 -3.12
C LYS A 661 -36.03 29.76 -2.46
N THR A 662 -36.14 30.05 -1.18
CA THR A 662 -37.37 29.96 -0.42
C THR A 662 -37.75 31.31 0.19
N ARG A 663 -38.94 31.41 0.76
CA ARG A 663 -39.37 32.64 1.50
C ARG A 663 -38.50 32.93 2.73
N GLN A 664 -37.84 31.91 3.28
CA GLN A 664 -36.97 32.03 4.48
C GLN A 664 -35.49 32.29 4.12
N GLY A 665 -35.14 32.25 2.84
CA GLY A 665 -33.79 32.38 2.35
C GLY A 665 -33.38 31.20 1.46
N GLU A 666 -32.09 31.05 1.22
CA GLU A 666 -31.53 29.97 0.38
C GLU A 666 -31.40 28.68 1.19
N MET A 667 -32.12 27.65 0.76
CA MET A 667 -32.24 26.35 1.42
C MET A 667 -31.40 25.29 0.70
N ILE A 668 -30.48 24.66 1.38
CA ILE A 668 -29.79 23.46 0.89
C ILE A 668 -30.80 22.30 0.96
N THR A 669 -31.08 21.68 -0.19
CA THR A 669 -32.11 20.65 -0.34
C THR A 669 -31.49 19.41 -0.96
N LEU A 670 -31.73 18.26 -0.33
CA LEU A 670 -31.42 16.94 -0.85
C LEU A 670 -32.59 16.45 -1.71
N ILE A 671 -32.28 15.89 -2.87
CA ILE A 671 -33.26 15.27 -3.78
C ILE A 671 -32.89 13.79 -3.89
N GLU A 672 -33.83 12.91 -3.53
CA GLU A 672 -33.68 11.46 -3.68
C GLU A 672 -34.99 10.87 -4.20
N HIS A 673 -34.93 10.11 -5.29
CA HIS A 673 -36.11 9.45 -5.90
C HIS A 673 -37.28 10.43 -6.13
N LYS A 674 -37.01 11.68 -6.56
CA LYS A 674 -37.96 12.77 -6.73
C LYS A 674 -38.62 13.28 -5.43
N ARG A 675 -38.04 12.91 -4.26
CA ARG A 675 -38.49 13.45 -2.98
C ARG A 675 -37.50 14.50 -2.53
N ASP A 676 -38.01 15.64 -2.15
CA ASP A 676 -37.23 16.77 -1.65
C ASP A 676 -37.15 16.74 -0.15
N THR A 677 -35.96 16.90 0.41
CA THR A 677 -35.70 16.98 1.85
C THR A 677 -34.91 18.25 2.13
N SER A 678 -35.53 19.24 2.76
CA SER A 678 -34.84 20.44 3.22
C SER A 678 -33.83 20.10 4.31
N LEU A 679 -32.58 20.46 4.08
CA LEU A 679 -31.49 20.19 5.03
C LEU A 679 -31.35 21.34 6.04
N LEU A 680 -30.90 22.51 5.59
CA LEU A 680 -30.82 23.75 6.39
C LEU A 680 -30.66 24.98 5.48
N LEU A 681 -30.94 26.18 6.05
CA LEU A 681 -30.65 27.44 5.36
C LEU A 681 -29.15 27.65 5.23
N ALA A 682 -28.67 28.10 4.08
CA ALA A 682 -27.26 28.41 3.86
C ALA A 682 -26.72 29.44 4.88
N SER A 683 -27.55 30.41 5.28
CA SER A 683 -27.22 31.42 6.28
C SER A 683 -27.02 30.86 7.70
N GLN A 684 -27.49 29.64 8.00
CA GLN A 684 -27.32 28.98 9.27
C GLN A 684 -25.96 28.27 9.40
N ILE A 685 -25.16 28.24 8.34
CA ILE A 685 -23.81 27.69 8.33
C ILE A 685 -22.83 28.84 8.62
N PRO A 686 -22.16 28.89 9.78
CA PRO A 686 -21.30 30.01 10.14
C PRO A 686 -20.21 30.29 9.09
N ALA A 687 -19.62 29.25 8.51
CA ALA A 687 -18.59 29.36 7.49
C ALA A 687 -19.07 30.01 6.17
N THR A 688 -20.37 30.21 5.98
CA THR A 688 -20.93 30.91 4.83
C THR A 688 -21.08 32.42 5.05
N PHE A 689 -20.79 32.91 6.26
CA PHE A 689 -20.98 34.34 6.63
C PHE A 689 -22.38 34.82 6.27
N GLU A 690 -23.40 34.17 6.84
CA GLU A 690 -24.82 34.46 6.58
C GLU A 690 -25.23 34.25 5.11
N GLY A 691 -24.53 33.36 4.39
CA GLY A 691 -24.80 33.09 2.97
C GLY A 691 -24.01 33.97 1.99
N ARG A 692 -23.17 34.90 2.49
CA ARG A 692 -22.36 35.80 1.64
C ARG A 692 -21.22 35.06 0.95
N ALA A 693 -20.58 34.06 1.59
CA ALA A 693 -19.49 33.25 1.02
C ALA A 693 -20.04 32.11 0.15
N ARG A 694 -20.34 32.41 -1.11
CA ARG A 694 -20.96 31.49 -2.09
C ARG A 694 -20.15 30.20 -2.26
N VAL A 695 -18.83 30.31 -2.29
CA VAL A 695 -17.94 29.14 -2.41
C VAL A 695 -18.09 28.17 -1.23
N ASN A 696 -18.32 28.69 -0.02
CA ASN A 696 -18.51 27.86 1.16
C ASN A 696 -19.91 27.22 1.20
N ILE A 697 -20.91 27.81 0.54
CA ILE A 697 -22.19 27.14 0.33
C ILE A 697 -21.98 25.92 -0.59
N ALA A 698 -21.27 26.08 -1.71
CA ALA A 698 -20.95 24.98 -2.62
C ALA A 698 -20.12 23.88 -1.91
N ASN A 699 -19.12 24.26 -1.10
CA ASN A 699 -18.33 23.33 -0.29
C ASN A 699 -19.22 22.55 0.71
N ALA A 700 -20.15 23.23 1.39
CA ALA A 700 -21.09 22.62 2.32
C ALA A 700 -22.07 21.66 1.62
N MET A 701 -22.54 22.00 0.44
CA MET A 701 -23.39 21.12 -0.39
C MET A 701 -22.63 19.86 -0.82
N ALA A 702 -21.38 20.00 -1.28
CA ALA A 702 -20.51 18.88 -1.61
C ALA A 702 -20.24 17.98 -0.40
N ALA A 703 -20.00 18.59 0.78
CA ALA A 703 -19.81 17.86 2.02
C ALA A 703 -21.08 17.14 2.49
N ALA A 704 -22.24 17.78 2.39
CA ALA A 704 -23.53 17.18 2.70
C ALA A 704 -23.85 16.00 1.76
N ALA A 705 -23.58 16.15 0.45
CA ALA A 705 -23.74 15.08 -0.53
C ALA A 705 -22.84 13.87 -0.21
N ALA A 706 -21.57 14.12 0.15
CA ALA A 706 -20.64 13.07 0.54
C ALA A 706 -21.06 12.36 1.84
N ALA A 707 -21.55 13.10 2.82
CA ALA A 707 -22.05 12.52 4.07
C ALA A 707 -23.32 11.70 3.85
N PHE A 708 -24.22 12.20 2.99
CA PHE A 708 -25.43 11.48 2.60
C PHE A 708 -25.10 10.18 1.84
N ALA A 709 -24.13 10.21 0.93
CA ALA A 709 -23.60 9.01 0.27
C ALA A 709 -22.96 8.00 1.25
N GLY A 710 -22.49 8.47 2.38
CA GLY A 710 -21.93 7.65 3.47
C GLY A 710 -22.94 7.20 4.50
N ASP A 711 -24.24 7.26 4.20
CA ASP A 711 -25.36 6.88 5.06
C ASP A 711 -25.38 7.60 6.42
N VAL A 712 -24.86 8.83 6.50
CA VAL A 712 -24.92 9.66 7.69
C VAL A 712 -26.34 10.20 7.87
N GLN A 713 -26.91 10.04 9.06
CA GLN A 713 -28.23 10.57 9.37
C GLN A 713 -28.27 12.08 9.19
N LEU A 714 -29.37 12.58 8.58
CA LEU A 714 -29.52 14.01 8.22
C LEU A 714 -29.35 14.94 9.41
N GLU A 715 -29.71 14.50 10.61
CA GLU A 715 -29.59 15.32 11.79
C GLU A 715 -28.13 15.60 12.18
N TYR A 716 -27.24 14.61 12.02
CA TYR A 716 -25.80 14.84 12.21
C TYR A 716 -25.23 15.78 11.16
N ILE A 717 -25.70 15.69 9.90
CA ILE A 717 -25.28 16.61 8.83
C ILE A 717 -25.70 18.03 9.17
N ARG A 718 -26.98 18.25 9.60
CA ARG A 718 -27.49 19.55 10.03
C ARG A 718 -26.70 20.12 11.20
N GLN A 719 -26.53 19.34 12.26
CA GLN A 719 -25.80 19.74 13.46
C GLN A 719 -24.36 20.12 13.12
N ALA A 720 -23.66 19.29 12.35
CA ALA A 720 -22.27 19.55 12.00
C ALA A 720 -22.12 20.82 11.16
N LEU A 721 -22.96 21.02 10.13
CA LEU A 721 -22.88 22.23 9.33
C LEU A 721 -23.22 23.50 10.10
N ARG A 722 -24.16 23.46 11.06
CA ARG A 722 -24.48 24.59 11.97
C ARG A 722 -23.34 24.92 12.95
N THR A 723 -22.47 24.00 13.22
CA THR A 723 -21.34 24.19 14.15
C THR A 723 -19.99 24.34 13.46
N PHE A 724 -19.94 24.18 12.12
CA PHE A 724 -18.71 24.38 11.37
C PHE A 724 -18.43 25.86 11.15
N THR A 725 -17.30 26.33 11.68
CA THR A 725 -16.85 27.73 11.57
C THR A 725 -15.58 27.81 10.73
N SER A 726 -15.33 28.97 10.11
CA SER A 726 -14.06 29.27 9.46
C SER A 726 -13.08 29.95 10.42
N THR A 727 -13.01 29.47 11.69
CA THR A 727 -12.01 29.97 12.63
C THR A 727 -10.62 29.54 12.19
N PHE A 728 -9.60 30.30 12.55
CA PHE A 728 -8.21 29.98 12.25
C PHE A 728 -7.81 28.57 12.73
N TYR A 729 -8.25 28.17 13.90
CA TYR A 729 -7.95 26.84 14.48
C TYR A 729 -8.61 25.66 13.76
N GLN A 730 -9.77 25.90 13.11
CA GLN A 730 -10.46 24.85 12.35
C GLN A 730 -9.99 24.78 10.89
N THR A 731 -9.71 25.92 10.27
CA THR A 731 -9.38 26.04 8.85
C THR A 731 -8.29 27.11 8.62
N PRO A 732 -7.04 26.91 9.05
CA PRO A 732 -5.99 27.91 8.87
C PRO A 732 -5.86 28.39 7.42
N GLY A 733 -5.88 29.72 7.21
CA GLY A 733 -5.77 30.32 5.88
C GLY A 733 -6.94 30.03 4.94
N ARG A 734 -8.16 29.81 5.46
CA ARG A 734 -9.37 29.59 4.68
C ARG A 734 -10.52 30.42 5.21
N PHE A 735 -10.75 31.61 4.65
CA PHE A 735 -11.81 32.56 5.07
C PHE A 735 -11.76 32.84 6.57
N ASN A 736 -10.59 33.07 7.14
CA ASN A 736 -10.46 33.39 8.57
C ASN A 736 -10.69 34.88 8.78
N LEU A 737 -11.77 35.24 9.45
CA LEU A 737 -12.09 36.61 9.81
C LEU A 737 -11.62 36.91 11.23
N LEU A 738 -10.77 37.90 11.36
CA LEU A 738 -10.28 38.47 12.63
C LEU A 738 -10.73 39.92 12.76
N GLU A 739 -11.19 40.31 13.92
CA GLU A 739 -11.47 41.73 14.26
C GLU A 739 -10.36 42.24 15.18
N LEU A 740 -9.67 43.28 14.76
CA LEU A 740 -8.57 43.87 15.46
C LEU A 740 -8.69 45.40 15.53
N ASN A 741 -8.91 45.98 16.71
CA ASN A 741 -9.04 47.42 16.92
C ASN A 741 -10.11 48.06 16.03
N GLY A 742 -11.26 47.38 15.80
CA GLY A 742 -12.35 47.80 14.94
C GLY A 742 -12.09 47.69 13.44
N ARG A 743 -10.97 47.04 13.04
CA ARG A 743 -10.65 46.67 11.67
C ARG A 743 -11.00 45.20 11.44
N ARG A 744 -11.55 44.87 10.29
CA ARG A 744 -11.83 43.47 9.92
C ARG A 744 -10.75 42.95 8.99
N ILE A 745 -10.11 41.82 9.36
CA ILE A 745 -9.00 41.21 8.62
C ILE A 745 -9.46 39.85 8.19
N LEU A 746 -9.55 39.63 6.87
CA LEU A 746 -9.89 38.34 6.25
C LEU A 746 -8.63 37.70 5.69
N MET A 747 -8.27 36.53 6.15
CA MET A 747 -7.14 35.75 5.66
C MET A 747 -7.60 34.58 4.82
N ASP A 748 -7.02 34.40 3.63
CA ASP A 748 -7.29 33.28 2.73
C ASP A 748 -6.05 32.86 1.93
N TYR A 749 -6.01 31.61 1.52
CA TYR A 749 -4.96 31.05 0.64
C TYR A 749 -5.33 31.18 -0.85
N CYS A 750 -5.77 32.31 -1.29
CA CYS A 750 -6.10 32.56 -2.67
C CYS A 750 -4.84 32.61 -3.55
N HIS A 751 -4.74 31.77 -4.58
CA HIS A 751 -3.53 31.61 -5.40
C HIS A 751 -3.80 31.39 -6.90
N ASN A 752 -5.04 31.64 -7.36
CA ASN A 752 -5.43 31.55 -8.76
C ASN A 752 -6.59 32.48 -9.09
N VAL A 753 -6.81 32.73 -10.38
CA VAL A 753 -7.82 33.67 -10.88
C VAL A 753 -9.22 33.36 -10.38
N ALA A 754 -9.64 32.10 -10.46
CA ALA A 754 -10.98 31.68 -10.00
C ALA A 754 -11.18 31.86 -8.49
N GLY A 755 -10.12 31.67 -7.69
CA GLY A 755 -10.12 31.94 -6.26
C GLY A 755 -10.30 33.44 -5.97
N LEU A 756 -9.62 34.31 -6.73
CA LEU A 756 -9.75 35.75 -6.61
C LEU A 756 -11.14 36.23 -7.01
N GLU A 757 -11.71 35.73 -8.11
CA GLU A 757 -13.08 36.05 -8.52
C GLU A 757 -14.09 35.73 -7.43
N ALA A 758 -13.97 34.55 -6.81
CA ALA A 758 -14.82 34.15 -5.71
C ALA A 758 -14.64 35.02 -4.46
N MET A 759 -13.39 35.42 -4.16
CA MET A 759 -13.08 36.32 -3.06
C MET A 759 -13.62 37.73 -3.29
N THR A 760 -13.49 38.26 -4.50
CA THR A 760 -14.02 39.59 -4.84
C THR A 760 -15.53 39.60 -4.82
N ASP A 761 -16.20 38.53 -5.25
CA ASP A 761 -17.68 38.39 -5.10
C ASP A 761 -18.09 38.41 -3.61
N PHE A 762 -17.31 37.74 -2.73
CA PHE A 762 -17.55 37.78 -1.29
C PHE A 762 -17.34 39.17 -0.72
N VAL A 763 -16.21 39.81 -1.00
CA VAL A 763 -15.85 41.16 -0.51
C VAL A 763 -16.93 42.19 -0.91
N LYS A 764 -17.45 42.14 -2.12
CA LYS A 764 -18.57 43.02 -2.58
C LYS A 764 -19.86 42.84 -1.78
N ARG A 765 -20.04 41.69 -1.11
CA ARG A 765 -21.19 41.39 -0.24
C ARG A 765 -20.94 41.76 1.21
N MET A 766 -19.70 42.12 1.54
CA MET A 766 -19.34 42.62 2.88
C MET A 766 -19.43 44.15 2.88
N GLU A 767 -20.11 44.67 3.87
CA GLU A 767 -20.17 46.14 4.08
C GLU A 767 -18.83 46.62 4.62
N ALA A 768 -18.12 47.49 3.89
CA ALA A 768 -16.84 48.07 4.30
C ALA A 768 -16.74 49.51 3.76
N ASP A 769 -16.15 50.43 4.54
CA ASP A 769 -15.91 51.80 4.09
C ASP A 769 -14.83 51.83 3.00
N ARG A 770 -13.79 50.96 3.13
CA ARG A 770 -12.71 50.77 2.19
C ARG A 770 -12.18 49.34 2.24
N THR A 771 -11.69 48.85 1.12
CA THR A 771 -11.10 47.52 0.99
C THR A 771 -9.61 47.60 0.67
N ILE A 772 -8.76 46.96 1.48
CA ILE A 772 -7.32 46.91 1.29
C ILE A 772 -6.93 45.44 1.06
N ALA A 773 -6.23 45.12 -0.03
CA ALA A 773 -5.80 43.75 -0.29
C ALA A 773 -4.28 43.60 -0.23
N MET A 774 -3.78 42.57 0.42
CA MET A 774 -2.42 42.04 0.21
C MET A 774 -2.52 40.88 -0.77
N ILE A 775 -1.87 41.02 -1.92
CA ILE A 775 -1.96 40.03 -3.01
C ILE A 775 -0.61 39.41 -3.38
N SER A 776 -0.65 38.18 -3.87
CA SER A 776 0.50 37.46 -4.45
C SER A 776 0.02 36.39 -5.40
N LEU A 777 0.90 35.94 -6.30
CA LEU A 777 0.75 34.70 -7.06
C LEU A 777 2.05 33.91 -7.05
N PRO A 778 1.96 32.56 -7.05
CA PRO A 778 3.14 31.70 -7.23
C PRO A 778 3.83 31.95 -8.57
N GLY A 779 5.19 31.96 -8.59
CA GLY A 779 5.98 32.27 -9.78
C GLY A 779 5.86 31.29 -10.94
N ASP A 780 5.30 30.09 -10.70
CA ASP A 780 5.03 29.07 -11.71
C ASP A 780 3.70 29.29 -12.48
N ARG A 781 3.03 30.43 -12.26
CA ARG A 781 1.86 30.83 -13.06
C ARG A 781 2.27 31.50 -14.35
N SER A 782 1.40 31.40 -15.37
CA SER A 782 1.61 32.06 -16.65
C SER A 782 1.51 33.59 -16.54
N ASP A 783 2.17 34.33 -17.43
CA ASP A 783 2.06 35.77 -17.49
C ASP A 783 0.61 36.22 -17.71
N HIS A 784 -0.16 35.46 -18.48
CA HIS A 784 -1.58 35.70 -18.71
C HIS A 784 -2.40 35.57 -17.41
N ASP A 785 -2.10 34.57 -16.58
CA ASP A 785 -2.76 34.43 -15.26
C ASP A 785 -2.41 35.59 -14.33
N MET A 786 -1.13 36.06 -14.36
CA MET A 786 -0.70 37.23 -13.56
C MET A 786 -1.41 38.51 -14.00
N GLU A 787 -1.54 38.72 -15.30
CA GLU A 787 -2.24 39.87 -15.87
C GLU A 787 -3.74 39.84 -15.51
N ALA A 788 -4.40 38.69 -15.69
CA ALA A 788 -5.80 38.51 -15.33
C ALA A 788 -6.04 38.73 -13.83
N PHE A 789 -5.18 38.14 -12.97
CA PHE A 789 -5.26 38.27 -11.52
C PHE A 789 -5.09 39.74 -11.08
N GLY A 790 -4.04 40.41 -11.55
CA GLY A 790 -3.79 41.82 -11.24
C GLY A 790 -4.91 42.74 -11.73
N THR A 791 -5.43 42.50 -12.92
CA THR A 791 -6.56 43.26 -13.48
C THR A 791 -7.84 43.13 -12.61
N ILE A 792 -8.17 41.92 -12.18
CA ILE A 792 -9.32 41.69 -11.30
C ILE A 792 -9.10 42.35 -9.94
N ALA A 793 -7.92 42.22 -9.35
CA ALA A 793 -7.59 42.82 -8.07
C ALA A 793 -7.66 44.37 -8.13
N GLY A 794 -7.06 44.98 -9.15
CA GLY A 794 -7.06 46.44 -9.33
C GLY A 794 -8.45 47.07 -9.51
N ARG A 795 -9.43 46.30 -10.03
CA ARG A 795 -10.85 46.73 -10.14
C ARG A 795 -11.66 46.47 -8.88
N ALA A 796 -11.21 45.58 -8.02
CA ALA A 796 -12.00 45.10 -6.89
C ALA A 796 -11.63 45.74 -5.55
N PHE A 797 -10.40 46.23 -5.39
CA PHE A 797 -9.89 46.76 -4.12
C PHE A 797 -9.51 48.23 -4.26
N ASP A 798 -9.70 48.99 -3.15
CA ASP A 798 -9.40 50.42 -3.11
C ASP A 798 -7.90 50.71 -2.91
N GLU A 799 -7.16 49.76 -2.31
CA GLU A 799 -5.73 49.83 -2.06
C GLU A 799 -5.09 48.45 -2.10
N ILE A 800 -3.87 48.31 -2.62
CA ILE A 800 -3.23 47.04 -2.78
C ILE A 800 -1.76 47.06 -2.31
N VAL A 801 -1.40 46.06 -1.50
CA VAL A 801 -0.03 45.73 -1.14
C VAL A 801 0.36 44.44 -1.87
N ILE A 802 1.40 44.48 -2.70
CA ILE A 802 1.85 43.32 -3.47
C ILE A 802 3.04 42.68 -2.77
N ARG A 803 2.97 41.37 -2.51
CA ARG A 803 4.06 40.58 -1.97
C ARG A 803 4.51 39.50 -2.93
N GLU A 804 5.56 38.79 -2.61
CA GLU A 804 6.03 37.62 -3.33
C GLU A 804 6.23 36.41 -2.41
N ASP A 805 6.04 35.21 -2.96
CA ASP A 805 6.41 33.97 -2.25
C ASP A 805 7.94 33.92 -2.06
N ASP A 806 8.40 33.34 -0.93
CA ASP A 806 9.84 33.19 -0.66
C ASP A 806 10.56 32.37 -1.75
N ASN A 807 9.88 31.41 -2.35
CA ASN A 807 10.38 30.65 -3.48
C ASN A 807 9.78 31.20 -4.79
N PRO A 808 10.54 31.90 -5.61
CA PRO A 808 10.06 32.48 -6.85
C PRO A 808 9.79 31.47 -7.96
N ARG A 809 9.98 30.16 -7.71
CA ARG A 809 9.65 29.05 -8.62
C ARG A 809 10.15 29.23 -10.05
N GLY A 810 11.41 29.62 -10.21
CA GLY A 810 12.11 29.78 -11.49
C GLY A 810 12.08 31.19 -12.07
N ARG A 811 11.44 32.17 -11.40
CA ARG A 811 11.50 33.59 -11.77
C ARG A 811 12.50 34.36 -10.90
N THR A 812 12.86 35.55 -11.35
CA THR A 812 13.69 36.46 -10.56
C THR A 812 12.86 37.09 -9.43
N ARG A 813 13.48 37.29 -8.23
CA ARG A 813 12.81 37.96 -7.11
C ARG A 813 12.40 39.39 -7.50
N GLY A 814 11.14 39.74 -7.28
CA GLY A 814 10.53 41.01 -7.69
C GLY A 814 9.85 40.94 -9.05
N GLU A 815 10.06 39.93 -9.88
CA GLU A 815 9.48 39.83 -11.22
C GLU A 815 7.95 39.65 -11.15
N VAL A 816 7.46 38.74 -10.28
CA VAL A 816 6.03 38.52 -10.12
C VAL A 816 5.35 39.74 -9.55
N ALA A 817 5.97 40.39 -8.55
CA ALA A 817 5.43 41.63 -7.97
C ALA A 817 5.36 42.76 -9.00
N GLY A 818 6.39 42.90 -9.85
CA GLY A 818 6.43 43.91 -10.93
C GLY A 818 5.31 43.67 -11.97
N LYS A 819 5.08 42.43 -12.40
CA LYS A 819 3.98 42.07 -13.34
C LYS A 819 2.59 42.32 -12.73
N LEU A 820 2.40 41.96 -11.48
CA LEU A 820 1.16 42.23 -10.76
C LEU A 820 0.92 43.74 -10.62
N HIS A 821 1.97 44.50 -10.28
CA HIS A 821 1.88 45.96 -10.19
C HIS A 821 1.45 46.61 -11.52
N GLN A 822 2.05 46.19 -12.62
CA GLN A 822 1.66 46.66 -13.96
C GLN A 822 0.22 46.34 -14.30
N ALA A 823 -0.24 45.11 -14.00
CA ALA A 823 -1.60 44.68 -14.25
C ALA A 823 -2.62 45.45 -13.38
N VAL A 824 -2.31 45.65 -12.11
CA VAL A 824 -3.17 46.41 -11.16
C VAL A 824 -3.32 47.89 -11.57
N THR A 825 -2.22 48.57 -11.85
CA THR A 825 -2.24 49.98 -12.28
C THR A 825 -2.82 50.13 -13.68
N GLY A 826 -2.55 49.16 -14.58
CA GLY A 826 -3.17 49.10 -15.90
C GLY A 826 -4.70 48.92 -15.87
N ALA A 827 -5.26 48.33 -14.79
CA ALA A 827 -6.68 48.19 -14.56
C ALA A 827 -7.39 49.51 -14.08
N GLY A 828 -6.58 50.56 -13.80
CA GLY A 828 -7.08 51.89 -13.43
C GLY A 828 -6.95 52.25 -11.96
N LEU A 829 -6.33 51.41 -11.11
CA LEU A 829 -6.06 51.77 -9.73
C LEU A 829 -4.87 52.77 -9.70
N ASP A 830 -5.03 53.85 -8.91
CA ASP A 830 -4.04 54.91 -8.73
C ASP A 830 -2.72 54.30 -8.25
N PRO A 831 -1.56 54.54 -8.93
CA PRO A 831 -0.25 54.05 -8.51
C PRO A 831 0.12 54.35 -7.06
N ASP A 832 -0.35 55.49 -6.51
CA ASP A 832 -0.09 55.89 -5.12
C ASP A 832 -0.81 54.98 -4.12
N ARG A 833 -1.79 54.22 -4.56
CA ARG A 833 -2.53 53.21 -3.78
C ARG A 833 -2.04 51.78 -3.96
N VAL A 834 -0.91 51.63 -4.71
CA VAL A 834 -0.30 50.33 -4.93
C VAL A 834 1.14 50.35 -4.40
N SER A 835 1.46 49.44 -3.53
CA SER A 835 2.82 49.30 -3.01
C SER A 835 3.36 47.89 -3.12
N ILE A 836 4.68 47.77 -3.22
CA ILE A 836 5.37 46.47 -3.26
C ILE A 836 6.11 46.27 -1.95
N VAL A 837 5.77 45.23 -1.19
CA VAL A 837 6.46 44.79 0.03
C VAL A 837 6.67 43.28 -0.10
N LEU A 838 7.88 42.86 -0.42
CA LEU A 838 8.12 41.47 -0.87
C LEU A 838 7.99 40.42 0.24
N ASP A 839 8.22 40.79 1.51
CA ASP A 839 8.04 39.88 2.65
C ASP A 839 6.55 39.79 3.05
N GLU A 840 6.07 38.58 3.29
CA GLU A 840 4.65 38.32 3.57
C GLU A 840 4.18 38.93 4.91
N VAL A 841 5.01 38.85 5.93
CA VAL A 841 4.64 39.35 7.28
C VAL A 841 4.63 40.88 7.26
N GLU A 842 5.65 41.51 6.71
CA GLU A 842 5.74 42.96 6.59
C GLU A 842 4.65 43.52 5.67
N ALA A 843 4.33 42.84 4.57
CA ALA A 843 3.22 43.21 3.68
C ALA A 843 1.89 43.12 4.40
N SER A 844 1.69 42.09 5.23
CA SER A 844 0.48 41.92 6.04
C SER A 844 0.34 43.04 7.07
N LYS A 845 1.40 43.36 7.80
CA LYS A 845 1.43 44.50 8.77
C LYS A 845 1.14 45.82 8.06
N THR A 846 1.81 46.06 6.92
CA THR A 846 1.58 47.27 6.11
C THR A 846 0.11 47.43 5.70
N ALA A 847 -0.51 46.36 5.22
CA ALA A 847 -1.91 46.38 4.83
C ALA A 847 -2.86 46.67 6.03
N VAL A 848 -2.58 46.07 7.19
CA VAL A 848 -3.37 46.27 8.41
C VAL A 848 -3.15 47.66 9.01
N GLU A 849 -1.96 48.23 9.01
CA GLU A 849 -1.63 49.56 9.49
C GLU A 849 -2.32 50.66 8.70
N ARG A 850 -2.47 50.49 7.39
CA ARG A 850 -3.16 51.45 6.51
C ARG A 850 -4.67 51.47 6.70
N ALA A 851 -5.23 50.42 7.31
CA ALA A 851 -6.64 50.29 7.51
C ALA A 851 -7.11 51.18 8.71
N THR A 852 -8.29 51.75 8.55
CA THR A 852 -9.01 52.50 9.60
C THR A 852 -10.21 51.70 10.13
N LYS A 853 -10.96 52.25 11.07
CA LYS A 853 -12.17 51.60 11.60
C LYS A 853 -13.16 51.35 10.45
N ASN A 854 -13.80 50.18 10.43
CA ASN A 854 -14.75 49.68 9.43
C ASN A 854 -14.13 49.29 8.09
N ASP A 855 -12.84 49.45 7.85
CA ASP A 855 -12.18 48.92 6.67
C ASP A 855 -12.13 47.41 6.71
N LEU A 856 -12.10 46.78 5.54
CA LEU A 856 -11.86 45.35 5.36
C LEU A 856 -10.49 45.11 4.72
N VAL A 857 -9.59 44.46 5.45
CA VAL A 857 -8.29 44.04 4.95
C VAL A 857 -8.39 42.60 4.51
N VAL A 858 -7.97 42.30 3.28
CA VAL A 858 -7.96 40.92 2.71
C VAL A 858 -6.53 40.51 2.49
N LEU A 859 -6.07 39.48 3.21
CA LEU A 859 -4.69 38.99 3.17
C LEU A 859 -4.64 37.63 2.45
N PHE A 860 -4.00 37.58 1.28
CA PHE A 860 -3.74 36.31 0.59
C PHE A 860 -2.42 35.74 1.08
N VAL A 861 -2.52 34.79 2.03
CA VAL A 861 -1.38 34.26 2.80
C VAL A 861 -0.93 32.90 2.33
N ASP A 862 0.39 32.69 2.27
CA ASP A 862 1.00 31.38 2.06
C ASP A 862 1.38 30.71 3.41
N LYS A 863 1.76 31.53 4.40
CA LYS A 863 2.13 31.10 5.76
C LYS A 863 1.14 31.61 6.82
N PRO A 864 -0.12 31.11 6.82
CA PRO A 864 -1.17 31.66 7.63
C PRO A 864 -0.88 31.64 9.13
N VAL A 865 -0.17 30.62 9.63
CA VAL A 865 0.18 30.52 11.06
C VAL A 865 1.09 31.67 11.48
N LYS A 866 2.14 31.91 10.71
CA LYS A 866 3.12 32.96 11.01
C LYS A 866 2.47 34.35 10.98
N VAL A 867 1.68 34.63 9.95
CA VAL A 867 0.97 35.93 9.82
C VAL A 867 -0.04 36.12 10.96
N TRP A 868 -0.80 35.05 11.32
CA TRP A 868 -1.73 35.12 12.42
C TRP A 868 -1.07 35.42 13.76
N GLU A 869 0.01 34.72 14.08
CA GLU A 869 0.78 34.94 15.32
C GLU A 869 1.32 36.35 15.41
N GLU A 870 1.91 36.88 14.36
CA GLU A 870 2.48 38.23 14.31
C GLU A 870 1.40 39.31 14.45
N LEU A 871 0.25 39.17 13.81
CA LEU A 871 -0.86 40.15 13.94
C LEU A 871 -1.52 40.10 15.30
N THR A 872 -1.64 38.94 15.92
CA THR A 872 -2.29 38.79 17.24
C THR A 872 -1.36 39.14 18.41
N GLN A 873 -0.03 38.90 18.28
CA GLN A 873 0.97 39.31 19.28
C GLN A 873 1.16 40.83 19.33
N SER A 874 1.21 41.49 18.17
CA SER A 874 1.34 42.96 18.09
C SER A 874 0.18 43.70 18.76
N SER A 875 -0.99 43.06 18.90
CA SER A 875 -2.14 43.63 19.58
C SER A 875 -2.10 43.50 21.11
N SER A 876 -1.39 42.49 21.63
CA SER A 876 -1.24 42.31 23.08
C SER A 876 -0.20 43.27 23.70
N ASP A 877 0.80 43.68 22.91
CA ASP A 877 1.82 44.65 23.37
C ASP A 877 1.31 46.12 23.35
N GLY A 878 0.30 46.45 22.54
CA GLY A 878 -0.36 47.77 22.54
C GLY A 878 -1.38 48.00 23.66
N MET A 879 -1.69 46.98 24.46
CA MET A 879 -2.57 47.04 25.64
C MET A 879 -1.78 47.04 26.97
N ARG A 880 -0.46 47.10 26.98
CA ARG A 880 0.37 47.28 28.16
C ARG A 880 0.86 48.74 28.28
#